data_ae4fb4f84859b883c3da994cc1f018d4
#
_entry.id   ae4fb4f84859b883c3da994cc1f018d4
#
_cell.length_a   1.000
_cell.length_b   1.000
_cell.length_c   1.000
_cell.angle_alpha   90.00
_cell.angle_beta   90.00
_cell.angle_gamma   90.00
#
_symmetry.space_group_name_H-M   'P 1'
#
loop_
_entity.id
_entity.type
_entity.pdbx_description
1 polymer ?
#
loop_
_entity_poly.entity_id
_entity_poly.type
_entity_poly.pdbx_seq_one_letter_code
_entity_poly.pdbx_strand_id
1 'polypeptide(L)'
;MHSKNKKSRSLRTGFHALRAGVMALLLGGFVQQTLGCIGDYAPDAEYCNVFSQELIKDPRYASFLLSYDSPFYESVDPQWKVRNANIEEWQKYLGLDYDQAYCLVMKTTRTDIQALTKGGQTTDPKLAFLTPDFMQRHKQALLYLAYAKYLEPYMHIIRQSESWNYYSEYSDLKEVSELDERKVVNVLIRSWNAETDKELKLRYGYQLVRFAHYNRKYDDALTLFDKYVETLDYKPEIYYYALSQKAGALYGLGRAQEAISEFIKVFTYSVDLKESAYASVFLIHNNDYNERSQTDWDTERLLSSVQTDAERRSLYFMLGYKAFNNPLNELEKIVASDPDAIEAKVLMVRAVNTIEREVLADRYSYSLKTADKRYPLLSEKESANFLEASYKMSSGIVRLAHEKDFWNLTTAYLCFLRKDFAQARKHLAQVTAADATYARQKDIVAAHLYIAEQTQISPETERTLHAQYAQWLDRNNPSNRTFLNILANRYYLQKEYAKAFLIGNTLTSVRNNLQKPLLDELSAFHSKKNKNELETWLDENLRDDSFNLLYGTFFLREGNLEAAHRYFQAEKQARIHVSARIFGYNIREWYSGVEKDVMRSDYLADFPFIKERMSEKDVTDALLKLRKAGEKNDNEAAKANFLIGNFFYNVTTTGYFRHYLRFDTDNSYFSEKYSDYNEEKAGNSYMDNPEQTFYVIYGDAYYRNTTDLAGQYLQKALRQVKDDELKAQILFALAKNELERSYKKQDYFAGVKDLPVETVNYFNQLVQYKETAFYKDACTYCKYFDDYAILKLH
;
A
#
# COMPACT_ATOMS: atom_id res chain seq x y z
N MET A 1 31.07 -46.93 23.48
CA MET A 1 30.56 -46.67 22.12
C MET A 1 29.10 -47.12 22.03
N HIS A 2 28.18 -46.38 22.52
CA HIS A 2 26.73 -46.55 22.31
C HIS A 2 26.01 -45.35 22.93
N SER A 3 25.87 -44.27 22.18
CA SER A 3 24.95 -43.18 22.56
C SER A 3 24.93 -42.07 21.51
N LYS A 4 24.57 -42.36 20.25
CA LYS A 4 24.36 -41.31 19.25
C LYS A 4 23.13 -41.48 18.32
N ASN A 5 22.26 -42.46 18.53
CA ASN A 5 21.17 -42.74 17.58
C ASN A 5 19.75 -42.50 18.08
N LYS A 6 19.55 -41.82 19.24
CA LYS A 6 18.17 -41.53 19.72
C LYS A 6 17.70 -40.10 19.48
N LYS A 7 18.60 -39.15 19.13
CA LYS A 7 18.20 -37.73 18.87
C LYS A 7 17.68 -37.44 17.45
N SER A 8 17.97 -38.28 16.46
CA SER A 8 17.57 -38.02 15.07
C SER A 8 16.14 -38.44 14.73
N ARG A 9 15.55 -39.36 15.53
CA ARG A 9 14.15 -39.82 15.32
C ARG A 9 13.11 -38.86 15.92
N SER A 10 13.44 -38.15 16.99
CA SER A 10 12.50 -37.20 17.62
C SER A 10 12.34 -35.88 16.85
N LEU A 11 13.37 -35.47 16.10
CA LEU A 11 13.32 -34.27 15.26
C LEU A 11 12.48 -34.46 13.97
N ARG A 12 12.46 -35.66 13.38
CA ARG A 12 11.63 -35.93 12.19
C ARG A 12 10.12 -36.00 12.51
N THR A 13 9.73 -36.50 13.66
CA THR A 13 8.31 -36.54 14.07
C THR A 13 7.77 -35.15 14.44
N GLY A 14 8.58 -34.26 14.99
CA GLY A 14 8.20 -32.88 15.28
C GLY A 14 7.95 -32.03 14.00
N PHE A 15 8.73 -32.27 12.96
CA PHE A 15 8.62 -31.55 11.68
C PHE A 15 7.35 -31.92 10.88
N HIS A 16 6.92 -33.16 10.93
CA HIS A 16 5.66 -33.59 10.29
C HIS A 16 4.41 -33.06 10.98
N ALA A 17 4.43 -32.91 12.28
CA ALA A 17 3.33 -32.31 13.04
C ALA A 17 3.17 -30.80 12.77
N LEU A 18 4.28 -30.09 12.53
CA LEU A 18 4.25 -28.66 12.19
C LEU A 18 3.66 -28.42 10.79
N ARG A 19 3.95 -29.32 9.83
CA ARG A 19 3.46 -29.23 8.44
C ARG A 19 1.95 -29.45 8.30
N ALA A 20 1.40 -30.41 9.01
CA ALA A 20 -0.05 -30.67 9.01
C ALA A 20 -0.86 -29.52 9.65
N GLY A 21 -0.27 -28.82 10.63
CA GLY A 21 -0.90 -27.71 11.31
C GLY A 21 -1.09 -26.45 10.45
N VAL A 22 -0.15 -26.17 9.55
CA VAL A 22 -0.21 -24.99 8.67
C VAL A 22 -1.25 -25.16 7.56
N MET A 23 -1.39 -26.38 7.03
CA MET A 23 -2.33 -26.65 5.95
C MET A 23 -3.81 -26.61 6.40
N ALA A 24 -4.10 -26.99 7.64
CA ALA A 24 -5.45 -26.92 8.16
C ALA A 24 -5.92 -25.49 8.46
N LEU A 25 -5.00 -24.54 8.67
CA LEU A 25 -5.31 -23.11 8.81
C LEU A 25 -5.72 -22.46 7.47
N LEU A 26 -5.22 -22.97 6.35
CA LEU A 26 -5.55 -22.49 5.02
C LEU A 26 -6.87 -23.07 4.47
N LEU A 27 -7.26 -24.23 4.94
CA LEU A 27 -8.46 -24.93 4.46
C LEU A 27 -9.75 -24.56 5.20
N GLY A 28 -9.69 -23.77 6.24
CA GLY A 28 -10.85 -23.40 7.06
C GLY A 28 -10.94 -21.95 7.50
N GLY A 29 -9.97 -21.13 7.12
CA GLY A 29 -9.90 -19.73 7.59
C GLY A 29 -10.37 -18.74 6.53
N PHE A 30 -11.40 -17.98 6.83
CA PHE A 30 -11.54 -16.65 6.28
C PHE A 30 -10.22 -15.92 6.53
N VAL A 31 -9.61 -15.41 5.47
CA VAL A 31 -8.53 -14.42 5.58
C VAL A 31 -9.16 -13.16 6.15
N GLN A 32 -9.22 -13.04 7.47
CA GLN A 32 -9.26 -11.72 8.08
C GLN A 32 -7.88 -11.10 7.83
N GLN A 33 -7.86 -10.03 7.07
CA GLN A 33 -6.70 -9.16 6.96
C GLN A 33 -6.34 -8.71 8.39
N THR A 34 -5.30 -9.30 8.96
CA THR A 34 -4.64 -8.72 10.11
C THR A 34 -3.92 -7.47 9.62
N LEU A 35 -4.52 -6.33 9.88
CA LEU A 35 -3.84 -5.03 9.80
C LEU A 35 -2.72 -5.03 10.85
N GLY A 36 -1.56 -5.50 10.46
CA GLY A 36 -0.33 -5.29 11.22
C GLY A 36 0.05 -3.80 11.16
N CYS A 37 0.48 -3.23 12.27
CA CYS A 37 0.89 -1.83 12.42
C CYS A 37 2.19 -1.43 11.68
N ILE A 38 2.67 -2.23 10.76
CA ILE A 38 3.69 -1.87 9.77
C ILE A 38 3.03 -2.28 8.46
N GLY A 39 2.65 -1.29 7.66
CA GLY A 39 2.08 -1.54 6.35
C GLY A 39 3.02 -2.43 5.54
N ASP A 40 2.72 -3.71 5.47
CA ASP A 40 3.22 -4.53 4.39
C ASP A 40 2.67 -3.88 3.12
N TYR A 41 3.54 -3.19 2.42
CA TYR A 41 3.25 -2.66 1.11
C TYR A 41 2.81 -3.86 0.26
N ALA A 42 1.52 -3.96 -0.02
CA ALA A 42 1.05 -4.95 -0.96
C ALA A 42 1.72 -4.64 -2.30
N PRO A 43 2.49 -5.55 -2.87
CA PRO A 43 3.19 -5.30 -4.14
C PRO A 43 2.23 -4.88 -5.25
N ASP A 44 0.97 -5.23 -5.07
CA ASP A 44 -0.13 -4.92 -5.97
C ASP A 44 -0.51 -3.43 -5.99
N ALA A 45 -0.21 -2.67 -4.92
CA ALA A 45 -0.47 -1.22 -4.86
C ALA A 45 0.36 -0.39 -5.86
N GLU A 46 1.36 -0.99 -6.48
CA GLU A 46 2.23 -0.33 -7.47
C GLU A 46 1.73 -0.44 -8.92
N TYR A 47 0.62 -1.12 -9.16
CA TYR A 47 0.06 -1.27 -10.51
C TYR A 47 -0.81 -0.08 -10.90
N CYS A 48 -0.79 0.26 -12.19
CA CYS A 48 -1.42 1.48 -12.70
C CYS A 48 -2.88 1.34 -13.09
N ASN A 49 -3.31 0.14 -13.45
CA ASN A 49 -4.70 -0.22 -13.76
C ASN A 49 -5.40 0.54 -14.88
N VAL A 50 -4.69 1.01 -15.88
CA VAL A 50 -5.32 1.57 -17.07
C VAL A 50 -6.06 0.48 -17.85
N PHE A 51 -5.45 -0.72 -17.91
CA PHE A 51 -6.11 -1.90 -18.44
C PHE A 51 -6.86 -2.63 -17.32
N SER A 52 -8.18 -2.51 -17.33
CA SER A 52 -9.03 -2.97 -16.23
C SER A 52 -9.14 -4.48 -16.15
N GLN A 53 -9.02 -5.02 -14.95
CA GLN A 53 -9.31 -6.42 -14.64
C GLN A 53 -10.82 -6.72 -14.65
N GLU A 54 -11.68 -5.70 -14.62
CA GLU A 54 -13.15 -5.86 -14.77
C GLU A 54 -13.55 -6.51 -16.09
N LEU A 55 -12.64 -6.55 -17.07
CA LEU A 55 -12.84 -7.33 -18.32
C LEU A 55 -12.94 -8.84 -18.05
N ILE A 56 -12.45 -9.31 -16.91
CA ILE A 56 -12.63 -10.68 -16.43
C ILE A 56 -13.96 -10.74 -15.69
N LYS A 57 -15.01 -11.19 -16.33
CA LYS A 57 -16.37 -11.20 -15.78
C LYS A 57 -16.69 -12.45 -14.97
N ASP A 58 -15.74 -13.31 -14.72
CA ASP A 58 -15.95 -14.53 -13.97
C ASP A 58 -15.55 -14.35 -12.49
N PRO A 59 -16.55 -14.26 -11.57
CA PRO A 59 -16.28 -14.05 -10.16
C PRO A 59 -15.47 -15.17 -9.50
N ARG A 60 -15.43 -16.37 -10.10
CA ARG A 60 -14.65 -17.50 -9.62
C ARG A 60 -13.15 -17.24 -9.62
N TYR A 61 -12.70 -16.27 -10.43
CA TYR A 61 -11.30 -15.87 -10.52
C TYR A 61 -10.98 -14.55 -9.81
N ALA A 62 -11.92 -13.99 -9.05
CA ALA A 62 -11.74 -12.69 -8.38
C ALA A 62 -10.52 -12.67 -7.44
N SER A 63 -10.26 -13.76 -6.71
CA SER A 63 -9.09 -13.87 -5.81
C SER A 63 -7.74 -13.97 -6.55
N PHE A 64 -7.76 -14.19 -7.86
CA PHE A 64 -6.55 -14.25 -8.70
C PHE A 64 -6.29 -12.95 -9.44
N LEU A 65 -7.19 -11.99 -9.35
CA LEU A 65 -6.95 -10.64 -9.80
C LEU A 65 -6.04 -9.93 -8.80
N LEU A 66 -5.29 -8.95 -9.28
CA LEU A 66 -4.44 -8.16 -8.40
C LEU A 66 -5.34 -7.30 -7.51
N SER A 67 -5.06 -7.25 -6.22
CA SER A 67 -5.72 -6.32 -5.32
C SER A 67 -5.06 -4.95 -5.46
N TYR A 68 -5.86 -3.92 -5.64
CA TYR A 68 -5.37 -2.56 -5.73
C TYR A 68 -6.04 -1.66 -4.73
N ASP A 69 -5.29 -0.78 -4.14
CA ASP A 69 -5.79 0.43 -3.52
C ASP A 69 -6.16 1.48 -4.58
N SER A 70 -6.57 1.02 -5.76
CA SER A 70 -6.90 1.89 -6.88
C SER A 70 -8.40 1.99 -7.07
N PRO A 71 -8.93 3.19 -7.24
CA PRO A 71 -10.37 3.44 -7.39
C PRO A 71 -10.98 2.89 -8.68
N PHE A 72 -10.22 2.36 -9.61
CA PHE A 72 -10.80 1.55 -10.68
C PHE A 72 -11.57 0.36 -10.14
N TYR A 73 -11.19 -0.12 -8.95
CA TYR A 73 -11.78 -1.28 -8.28
C TYR A 73 -12.64 -0.94 -7.07
N GLU A 74 -12.60 0.29 -6.54
CA GLU A 74 -13.56 0.73 -5.51
C GLU A 74 -15.00 0.73 -6.02
N SER A 75 -15.18 0.86 -7.31
CA SER A 75 -16.46 0.73 -7.99
C SER A 75 -16.71 -0.67 -8.53
N VAL A 76 -16.09 -1.70 -7.96
CA VAL A 76 -16.44 -3.08 -8.32
C VAL A 76 -17.93 -3.22 -8.12
N ASP A 77 -18.63 -3.32 -9.22
CA ASP A 77 -20.06 -3.58 -9.28
C ASP A 77 -20.39 -4.70 -8.27
N PRO A 78 -21.44 -4.56 -7.45
CA PRO A 78 -21.89 -5.59 -6.55
C PRO A 78 -22.01 -6.98 -7.17
N GLN A 79 -22.16 -7.08 -8.49
CA GLN A 79 -22.12 -8.35 -9.23
C GLN A 79 -20.78 -9.09 -9.12
N TRP A 80 -19.66 -8.41 -8.78
CA TRP A 80 -18.36 -9.02 -8.50
C TRP A 80 -18.20 -9.53 -7.06
N LYS A 81 -19.15 -9.31 -6.19
CA LYS A 81 -19.18 -10.00 -4.89
C LYS A 81 -19.39 -11.47 -5.16
N VAL A 82 -18.33 -12.24 -4.98
CA VAL A 82 -18.38 -13.70 -5.07
C VAL A 82 -19.43 -14.19 -4.09
N ARG A 83 -20.54 -14.68 -4.61
CA ARG A 83 -21.52 -15.36 -3.80
C ARG A 83 -20.99 -16.74 -3.47
N ASN A 84 -21.11 -17.12 -2.21
CA ASN A 84 -20.73 -18.45 -1.78
C ASN A 84 -21.67 -19.48 -2.41
N ALA A 85 -21.14 -20.37 -3.23
CA ALA A 85 -21.94 -21.35 -3.97
C ALA A 85 -22.62 -22.37 -3.06
N ASN A 86 -22.01 -22.73 -1.93
CA ASN A 86 -22.66 -23.56 -0.92
C ASN A 86 -23.89 -22.84 -0.33
N ILE A 87 -23.86 -21.52 -0.16
CA ILE A 87 -25.04 -20.75 0.28
C ILE A 87 -26.09 -20.68 -0.82
N GLU A 88 -25.69 -20.56 -2.09
CA GLU A 88 -26.63 -20.63 -3.22
C GLU A 88 -27.33 -22.00 -3.33
N GLU A 89 -26.62 -23.10 -3.03
CA GLU A 89 -27.23 -24.41 -2.91
C GLU A 89 -28.28 -24.46 -1.78
N TRP A 90 -27.95 -23.88 -0.60
CA TRP A 90 -28.89 -23.77 0.51
C TRP A 90 -30.08 -22.87 0.18
N GLN A 91 -29.84 -21.74 -0.49
CA GLN A 91 -30.87 -20.83 -0.99
C GLN A 91 -31.89 -21.60 -1.83
N LYS A 92 -31.40 -22.33 -2.84
CA LYS A 92 -32.23 -23.15 -3.73
C LYS A 92 -32.96 -24.26 -3.01
N TYR A 93 -32.23 -24.96 -2.13
CA TYR A 93 -32.78 -26.10 -1.40
C TYR A 93 -33.93 -25.72 -0.46
N LEU A 94 -33.76 -24.58 0.24
CA LEU A 94 -34.74 -24.12 1.23
C LEU A 94 -35.81 -23.17 0.64
N GLY A 95 -35.65 -22.73 -0.60
CA GLY A 95 -36.53 -21.71 -1.21
C GLY A 95 -36.46 -20.33 -0.55
N LEU A 96 -35.26 -19.95 -0.10
CA LEU A 96 -34.97 -18.68 0.56
C LEU A 96 -34.34 -17.69 -0.42
N ASP A 97 -34.24 -16.41 -0.04
CA ASP A 97 -33.29 -15.52 -0.67
C ASP A 97 -31.87 -15.76 -0.15
N TYR A 98 -30.87 -15.18 -0.81
CA TYR A 98 -29.48 -15.42 -0.47
C TYR A 98 -29.12 -14.95 0.95
N ASP A 99 -29.60 -13.76 1.34
CA ASP A 99 -29.29 -13.18 2.65
C ASP A 99 -29.93 -13.98 3.78
N GLN A 100 -31.14 -14.50 3.56
CA GLN A 100 -31.80 -15.42 4.50
C GLN A 100 -31.02 -16.74 4.64
N ALA A 101 -30.62 -17.34 3.51
CA ALA A 101 -29.81 -18.57 3.53
C ALA A 101 -28.45 -18.33 4.19
N TYR A 102 -27.78 -17.20 3.87
CA TYR A 102 -26.53 -16.81 4.48
C TYR A 102 -26.67 -16.60 6.00
N CYS A 103 -27.71 -15.89 6.43
CA CYS A 103 -27.98 -15.67 7.85
C CYS A 103 -28.19 -17.01 8.58
N LEU A 104 -29.03 -17.89 8.03
CA LEU A 104 -29.33 -19.19 8.63
C LEU A 104 -28.08 -20.06 8.73
N VAL A 105 -27.31 -20.19 7.66
CA VAL A 105 -26.19 -21.14 7.60
C VAL A 105 -24.94 -20.59 8.29
N MET A 106 -24.62 -19.32 8.07
CA MET A 106 -23.33 -18.75 8.52
C MET A 106 -23.41 -17.98 9.84
N LYS A 107 -24.51 -17.25 10.09
CA LYS A 107 -24.61 -16.33 11.24
C LYS A 107 -25.36 -16.91 12.44
N THR A 108 -26.26 -17.89 12.23
CA THR A 108 -26.98 -18.51 13.32
C THR A 108 -26.04 -19.23 14.28
N THR A 109 -26.17 -18.96 15.56
CA THR A 109 -25.35 -19.58 16.58
C THR A 109 -25.79 -21.05 16.87
N ARG A 110 -24.90 -21.81 17.51
CA ARG A 110 -25.24 -23.18 17.99
C ARG A 110 -26.46 -23.15 18.90
N THR A 111 -26.58 -22.19 19.80
CA THR A 111 -27.67 -22.06 20.75
C THR A 111 -29.00 -21.78 20.05
N ASP A 112 -29.00 -20.87 19.08
CA ASP A 112 -30.21 -20.53 18.34
C ASP A 112 -30.74 -21.70 17.52
N ILE A 113 -29.86 -22.36 16.76
CA ILE A 113 -30.25 -23.50 15.93
C ILE A 113 -30.77 -24.67 16.79
N GLN A 114 -30.21 -24.88 17.98
CA GLN A 114 -30.72 -25.90 18.93
C GLN A 114 -32.08 -25.53 19.51
N ALA A 115 -32.34 -24.25 19.79
CA ALA A 115 -33.64 -23.79 20.22
C ALA A 115 -34.69 -24.00 19.11
N LEU A 116 -34.38 -23.61 17.89
CA LEU A 116 -35.22 -23.78 16.71
C LEU A 116 -35.59 -25.26 16.46
N THR A 117 -34.64 -26.18 16.56
CA THR A 117 -34.90 -27.62 16.36
C THR A 117 -35.78 -28.25 17.47
N LYS A 118 -35.89 -27.60 18.63
CA LYS A 118 -36.75 -27.99 19.74
C LYS A 118 -38.13 -27.29 19.73
N GLY A 119 -38.45 -26.55 18.68
CA GLY A 119 -39.70 -25.83 18.54
C GLY A 119 -39.71 -24.47 19.24
N GLY A 120 -38.55 -23.97 19.66
CA GLY A 120 -38.39 -22.62 20.20
C GLY A 120 -38.52 -21.53 19.09
N GLN A 121 -38.72 -20.30 19.54
CA GLN A 121 -38.69 -19.14 18.63
C GLN A 121 -37.36 -18.37 18.75
N THR A 122 -36.91 -17.80 17.68
CA THR A 122 -35.76 -16.87 17.68
C THR A 122 -36.25 -15.46 17.92
N THR A 123 -35.44 -14.67 18.62
CA THR A 123 -35.66 -13.23 18.81
C THR A 123 -34.89 -12.40 17.75
N ASP A 124 -34.07 -13.01 16.90
CA ASP A 124 -33.35 -12.31 15.86
C ASP A 124 -34.30 -11.95 14.70
N PRO A 125 -34.49 -10.64 14.42
CA PRO A 125 -35.36 -10.19 13.31
C PRO A 125 -34.92 -10.72 11.95
N LYS A 126 -33.65 -11.02 11.77
CA LYS A 126 -33.11 -11.58 10.52
C LYS A 126 -33.54 -13.02 10.27
N LEU A 127 -34.04 -13.70 11.28
CA LEU A 127 -34.55 -15.07 11.23
C LEU A 127 -36.08 -15.14 11.29
N ALA A 128 -36.77 -14.01 11.13
CA ALA A 128 -38.25 -13.93 11.18
C ALA A 128 -38.96 -14.81 10.11
N PHE A 129 -38.25 -15.19 9.05
CA PHE A 129 -38.77 -16.09 8.02
C PHE A 129 -38.90 -17.57 8.51
N LEU A 130 -38.27 -17.92 9.62
CA LEU A 130 -38.37 -19.26 10.22
C LEU A 130 -39.72 -19.45 10.93
N THR A 131 -40.80 -19.47 10.15
CA THR A 131 -42.14 -19.72 10.64
C THR A 131 -42.31 -21.21 11.07
N PRO A 132 -43.29 -21.54 11.92
CA PRO A 132 -43.56 -22.95 12.29
C PRO A 132 -43.76 -23.86 11.06
N ASP A 133 -44.44 -23.39 10.05
CA ASP A 133 -44.66 -24.10 8.80
C ASP A 133 -43.33 -24.34 8.03
N PHE A 134 -42.49 -23.33 7.92
CA PHE A 134 -41.15 -23.46 7.33
C PHE A 134 -40.30 -24.48 8.09
N MET A 135 -40.27 -24.37 9.42
CA MET A 135 -39.50 -25.29 10.27
C MET A 135 -39.98 -26.74 10.16
N GLN A 136 -41.30 -26.95 10.01
CA GLN A 136 -41.86 -28.27 9.80
C GLN A 136 -41.50 -28.86 8.43
N ARG A 137 -41.60 -28.05 7.37
CA ARG A 137 -41.24 -28.48 6.01
C ARG A 137 -39.74 -28.80 5.88
N HIS A 138 -38.89 -28.03 6.52
CA HIS A 138 -37.41 -28.15 6.40
C HIS A 138 -36.77 -28.76 7.64
N LYS A 139 -37.53 -29.56 8.42
CA LYS A 139 -37.08 -30.14 9.68
C LYS A 139 -35.76 -30.90 9.57
N GLN A 140 -35.53 -31.69 8.51
CA GLN A 140 -34.33 -32.49 8.32
C GLN A 140 -33.11 -31.58 8.02
N ALA A 141 -33.29 -30.53 7.23
CA ALA A 141 -32.26 -29.53 6.95
C ALA A 141 -31.82 -28.79 8.22
N LEU A 142 -32.80 -28.36 9.04
CA LEU A 142 -32.51 -27.72 10.33
C LEU A 142 -31.79 -28.65 11.30
N LEU A 143 -32.18 -29.93 11.32
CA LEU A 143 -31.50 -30.95 12.13
C LEU A 143 -30.04 -31.13 11.68
N TYR A 144 -29.81 -31.20 10.36
CA TYR A 144 -28.45 -31.24 9.82
C TYR A 144 -27.63 -30.02 10.22
N LEU A 145 -28.18 -28.82 10.06
CA LEU A 145 -27.50 -27.56 10.45
C LEU A 145 -27.18 -27.54 11.94
N ALA A 146 -28.07 -28.08 12.78
CA ALA A 146 -27.82 -28.23 14.22
C ALA A 146 -26.59 -29.11 14.49
N TYR A 147 -26.46 -30.24 13.77
CA TYR A 147 -25.25 -31.07 13.85
C TYR A 147 -24.02 -30.38 13.36
N ALA A 148 -24.08 -29.69 12.22
CA ALA A 148 -22.95 -28.94 11.64
C ALA A 148 -22.46 -27.88 12.63
N LYS A 149 -23.37 -27.08 13.20
CA LYS A 149 -23.05 -26.07 14.22
C LYS A 149 -22.56 -26.64 15.54
N TYR A 150 -23.05 -27.85 15.92
CA TYR A 150 -22.55 -28.56 17.10
C TYR A 150 -21.09 -28.96 16.92
N LEU A 151 -20.68 -29.38 15.73
CA LEU A 151 -19.36 -29.88 15.42
C LEU A 151 -18.35 -28.75 15.09
N GLU A 152 -18.84 -27.57 14.70
CA GLU A 152 -18.00 -26.44 14.25
C GLU A 152 -16.83 -26.12 15.22
N PRO A 153 -17.01 -26.03 16.55
CA PRO A 153 -15.91 -25.77 17.49
C PRO A 153 -14.83 -26.86 17.53
N TYR A 154 -15.11 -28.04 17.04
CA TYR A 154 -14.19 -29.19 17.03
C TYR A 154 -13.50 -29.38 15.67
N MET A 155 -13.78 -28.48 14.73
CA MET A 155 -13.20 -28.49 13.39
C MET A 155 -12.06 -27.46 13.27
N HIS A 156 -11.30 -27.24 14.35
CA HIS A 156 -10.14 -26.40 14.39
C HIS A 156 -8.90 -27.17 14.82
N ILE A 157 -7.76 -26.82 14.25
CA ILE A 157 -6.49 -27.28 14.81
C ILE A 157 -6.11 -26.31 15.92
N ILE A 158 -6.29 -26.75 17.17
CA ILE A 158 -5.84 -26.02 18.34
C ILE A 158 -4.32 -26.12 18.39
N ARG A 159 -3.62 -25.01 18.19
CA ARG A 159 -2.19 -24.91 18.48
C ARG A 159 -2.04 -24.59 19.96
N GLN A 160 -1.45 -25.48 20.71
CA GLN A 160 -0.75 -25.12 21.93
C GLN A 160 0.59 -24.50 21.49
N SER A 161 0.68 -23.18 21.43
CA SER A 161 1.94 -22.48 21.27
C SER A 161 2.40 -21.98 22.63
N GLU A 162 3.46 -22.53 23.15
CA GLU A 162 4.08 -22.13 24.41
C GLU A 162 4.88 -20.84 24.34
N SER A 163 4.89 -20.10 23.25
CA SER A 163 5.57 -18.78 23.21
C SER A 163 5.07 -17.90 22.06
N TRP A 164 4.93 -16.62 22.37
CA TRP A 164 4.56 -15.50 21.50
C TRP A 164 3.08 -15.16 21.38
N ASN A 165 2.44 -14.91 22.53
CA ASN A 165 1.15 -14.24 22.62
C ASN A 165 1.33 -12.74 22.73
N TYR A 166 1.58 -12.02 21.62
CA TYR A 166 1.51 -10.57 21.69
C TYR A 166 0.28 -9.95 20.97
N TYR A 167 -0.38 -10.68 20.09
CA TYR A 167 -1.63 -10.23 19.43
C TYR A 167 -2.50 -11.42 19.06
N SER A 168 -3.12 -12.09 20.00
CA SER A 168 -4.19 -13.03 19.66
C SER A 168 -5.49 -12.64 20.34
N GLU A 169 -6.46 -12.18 19.55
CA GLU A 169 -7.87 -12.14 19.93
C GLU A 169 -8.49 -13.53 20.17
N TYR A 170 -7.67 -14.57 20.25
CA TYR A 170 -8.08 -15.97 20.51
C TYR A 170 -8.12 -16.34 21.99
N SER A 171 -8.08 -15.35 22.90
CA SER A 171 -8.18 -15.59 24.34
C SER A 171 -9.54 -16.12 24.80
N ASP A 172 -10.56 -16.13 23.92
CA ASP A 172 -11.92 -16.57 24.27
C ASP A 172 -12.29 -17.97 23.78
N LEU A 173 -11.34 -18.74 23.27
CA LEU A 173 -11.57 -20.18 23.07
C LEU A 173 -11.61 -20.85 24.43
N LYS A 174 -12.81 -20.88 25.06
CA LYS A 174 -13.09 -21.75 26.20
C LYS A 174 -12.65 -23.15 25.85
N GLU A 175 -11.97 -23.81 26.77
CA GLU A 175 -11.64 -25.24 26.68
C GLU A 175 -12.84 -26.00 26.13
N VAL A 176 -12.73 -26.51 24.90
CA VAL A 176 -13.76 -27.28 24.27
C VAL A 176 -13.65 -28.67 24.94
N SER A 177 -14.70 -29.08 25.62
CA SER A 177 -14.75 -30.42 26.26
C SER A 177 -14.48 -31.51 25.22
N GLU A 178 -13.67 -32.49 25.57
CA GLU A 178 -13.39 -33.63 24.68
C GLU A 178 -14.68 -34.25 24.16
N LEU A 179 -14.76 -34.42 22.83
CA LEU A 179 -15.83 -35.15 22.17
C LEU A 179 -15.49 -36.65 22.11
N ASP A 180 -16.50 -37.50 22.37
CA ASP A 180 -16.40 -38.91 22.02
C ASP A 180 -16.49 -39.05 20.47
N GLU A 181 -15.32 -39.12 19.82
CA GLU A 181 -15.19 -39.23 18.37
C GLU A 181 -16.03 -40.40 17.81
N ARG A 182 -16.01 -41.54 18.45
CA ARG A 182 -16.77 -42.75 18.00
C ARG A 182 -18.27 -42.47 18.02
N LYS A 183 -18.75 -41.81 19.06
CA LYS A 183 -20.16 -41.45 19.18
C LYS A 183 -20.58 -40.47 18.08
N VAL A 184 -19.76 -39.46 17.78
CA VAL A 184 -20.02 -38.49 16.71
C VAL A 184 -20.11 -39.20 15.37
N VAL A 185 -19.11 -40.00 15.01
CA VAL A 185 -19.09 -40.73 13.73
C VAL A 185 -20.32 -41.67 13.62
N ASN A 186 -20.65 -42.40 14.69
CA ASN A 186 -21.82 -43.27 14.69
C ASN A 186 -23.14 -42.53 14.53
N VAL A 187 -23.28 -41.33 15.12
CA VAL A 187 -24.48 -40.50 14.94
C VAL A 187 -24.59 -40.01 13.50
N LEU A 188 -23.50 -39.49 12.92
CA LEU A 188 -23.51 -39.04 11.54
C LEU A 188 -23.80 -40.17 10.54
N ILE A 189 -23.24 -41.36 10.74
CA ILE A 189 -23.52 -42.54 9.92
C ILE A 189 -25.00 -42.97 10.01
N ARG A 190 -25.59 -42.97 11.23
CA ARG A 190 -27.01 -43.26 11.40
C ARG A 190 -27.88 -42.20 10.68
N SER A 191 -27.54 -40.94 10.81
CA SER A 191 -28.26 -39.87 10.14
C SER A 191 -28.17 -39.99 8.62
N TRP A 192 -26.97 -40.26 8.07
CA TRP A 192 -26.77 -40.54 6.66
C TRP A 192 -27.61 -41.73 6.15
N ASN A 193 -27.64 -42.83 6.92
CA ASN A 193 -28.43 -44.02 6.55
C ASN A 193 -29.95 -43.79 6.60
N ALA A 194 -30.39 -42.96 7.54
CA ALA A 194 -31.80 -42.63 7.71
C ALA A 194 -32.31 -41.59 6.74
N GLU A 195 -31.40 -40.78 6.16
CA GLU A 195 -31.75 -39.74 5.21
C GLU A 195 -32.04 -40.34 3.84
N THR A 196 -33.05 -39.80 3.17
CA THR A 196 -33.43 -40.20 1.81
C THR A 196 -33.06 -39.11 0.77
N ASP A 197 -33.01 -37.89 1.22
CA ASP A 197 -32.64 -36.75 0.38
C ASP A 197 -31.14 -36.79 0.05
N LYS A 198 -30.84 -36.72 -1.24
CA LYS A 198 -29.49 -36.87 -1.78
C LYS A 198 -28.55 -35.72 -1.38
N GLU A 199 -29.10 -34.49 -1.31
CA GLU A 199 -28.33 -33.32 -0.91
C GLU A 199 -27.95 -33.36 0.58
N LEU A 200 -28.89 -33.68 1.43
CA LEU A 200 -28.63 -33.85 2.87
C LEU A 200 -27.71 -35.04 3.16
N LYS A 201 -27.89 -36.17 2.47
CA LYS A 201 -26.96 -37.31 2.56
C LYS A 201 -25.53 -36.87 2.25
N LEU A 202 -25.30 -36.14 1.16
CA LEU A 202 -23.99 -35.66 0.79
C LEU A 202 -23.39 -34.71 1.85
N ARG A 203 -24.21 -33.87 2.43
CA ARG A 203 -23.82 -32.96 3.50
C ARG A 203 -23.45 -33.71 4.78
N TYR A 204 -24.15 -34.77 5.15
CA TYR A 204 -23.72 -35.66 6.25
C TYR A 204 -22.43 -36.39 5.92
N GLY A 205 -22.24 -36.86 4.68
CA GLY A 205 -20.98 -37.41 4.19
C GLY A 205 -19.81 -36.43 4.33
N TYR A 206 -20.03 -35.17 3.93
CA TYR A 206 -19.05 -34.10 4.12
C TYR A 206 -18.67 -33.93 5.59
N GLN A 207 -19.63 -33.93 6.53
CA GLN A 207 -19.30 -33.78 7.95
C GLN A 207 -18.51 -34.98 8.49
N LEU A 208 -18.76 -36.17 8.00
CA LEU A 208 -17.98 -37.38 8.37
C LEU A 208 -16.52 -37.23 7.96
N VAL A 209 -16.29 -36.86 6.67
CA VAL A 209 -14.94 -36.70 6.13
C VAL A 209 -14.20 -35.54 6.81
N ARG A 210 -14.88 -34.41 6.95
CA ARG A 210 -14.34 -33.22 7.61
C ARG A 210 -13.95 -33.52 9.07
N PHE A 211 -14.80 -34.16 9.83
CA PHE A 211 -14.54 -34.49 11.22
C PHE A 211 -13.35 -35.44 11.36
N ALA A 212 -13.26 -36.48 10.54
CA ALA A 212 -12.12 -37.39 10.55
C ALA A 212 -10.81 -36.68 10.17
N HIS A 213 -10.83 -35.81 9.15
CA HIS A 213 -9.66 -35.05 8.72
C HIS A 213 -9.13 -34.12 9.84
N TYR A 214 -10.01 -33.33 10.49
CA TYR A 214 -9.60 -32.43 11.56
C TYR A 214 -9.10 -33.15 12.80
N ASN A 215 -9.63 -34.34 13.08
CA ASN A 215 -9.15 -35.21 14.16
C ASN A 215 -7.92 -36.05 13.75
N ARG A 216 -7.33 -35.79 12.58
CA ARG A 216 -6.14 -36.46 12.05
C ARG A 216 -6.31 -37.97 11.83
N LYS A 217 -7.56 -38.42 11.68
CA LYS A 217 -7.91 -39.80 11.32
C LYS A 217 -7.94 -39.90 9.78
N TYR A 218 -6.78 -39.71 9.17
CA TYR A 218 -6.69 -39.52 7.73
C TYR A 218 -7.14 -40.74 6.93
N ASP A 219 -6.77 -41.96 7.35
CA ASP A 219 -7.23 -43.19 6.70
C ASP A 219 -8.76 -43.36 6.81
N ASP A 220 -9.33 -43.00 7.98
CA ASP A 220 -10.77 -43.00 8.16
C ASP A 220 -11.44 -41.96 7.24
N ALA A 221 -10.84 -40.76 7.06
CA ALA A 221 -11.37 -39.74 6.18
C ALA A 221 -11.46 -40.23 4.73
N LEU A 222 -10.45 -40.94 4.23
CA LEU A 222 -10.47 -41.56 2.90
C LEU A 222 -11.59 -42.61 2.78
N THR A 223 -11.66 -43.52 3.74
CA THR A 223 -12.67 -44.59 3.77
C THR A 223 -14.09 -44.00 3.83
N LEU A 224 -14.29 -42.98 4.66
CA LEU A 224 -15.59 -42.30 4.80
C LEU A 224 -15.97 -41.53 3.53
N PHE A 225 -15.01 -40.91 2.87
CA PHE A 225 -15.28 -40.26 1.58
C PHE A 225 -15.74 -41.28 0.54
N ASP A 226 -14.98 -42.33 0.33
CA ASP A 226 -15.30 -43.35 -0.68
C ASP A 226 -16.67 -44.01 -0.44
N LYS A 227 -17.03 -44.23 0.84
CA LYS A 227 -18.27 -44.91 1.20
C LYS A 227 -19.50 -43.99 1.26
N TYR A 228 -19.35 -42.75 1.74
CA TYR A 228 -20.49 -41.91 2.10
C TYR A 228 -20.62 -40.64 1.22
N VAL A 229 -19.63 -40.35 0.36
CA VAL A 229 -19.64 -39.22 -0.55
C VAL A 229 -19.63 -39.69 -2.01
N GLU A 230 -18.59 -40.43 -2.43
CA GLU A 230 -18.39 -40.82 -3.82
C GLU A 230 -19.52 -41.73 -4.34
N THR A 231 -20.06 -42.61 -3.49
CA THR A 231 -21.15 -43.51 -3.86
C THR A 231 -22.46 -42.84 -4.24
N LEU A 232 -22.63 -41.54 -3.96
CA LEU A 232 -23.84 -40.80 -4.27
C LEU A 232 -23.94 -40.40 -5.73
N ASP A 233 -22.87 -40.42 -6.48
CA ASP A 233 -22.77 -39.98 -7.87
C ASP A 233 -23.48 -38.62 -8.14
N TYR A 234 -23.17 -37.68 -7.23
CA TYR A 234 -23.75 -36.33 -7.25
C TYR A 234 -22.67 -35.34 -6.79
N LYS A 235 -22.32 -34.39 -7.65
CA LYS A 235 -21.13 -33.52 -7.47
C LYS A 235 -21.48 -32.01 -7.48
N PRO A 236 -22.36 -31.53 -6.58
CA PRO A 236 -22.56 -30.09 -6.35
C PRO A 236 -21.38 -29.50 -5.58
N GLU A 237 -21.44 -28.20 -5.22
CA GLU A 237 -20.35 -27.51 -4.54
C GLU A 237 -19.89 -28.22 -3.26
N ILE A 238 -20.81 -28.70 -2.44
CA ILE A 238 -20.49 -29.39 -1.19
C ILE A 238 -19.72 -30.73 -1.39
N TYR A 239 -19.79 -31.33 -2.57
CA TYR A 239 -18.95 -32.47 -2.93
C TYR A 239 -17.48 -32.08 -2.96
N TYR A 240 -17.17 -30.91 -3.56
CA TYR A 240 -15.79 -30.41 -3.64
C TYR A 240 -15.27 -29.94 -2.29
N TYR A 241 -16.12 -29.50 -1.38
CA TYR A 241 -15.77 -29.30 0.03
C TYR A 241 -15.33 -30.62 0.68
N ALA A 242 -16.03 -31.71 0.45
CA ALA A 242 -15.63 -33.02 0.94
C ALA A 242 -14.34 -33.51 0.27
N LEU A 243 -14.21 -33.33 -1.02
CA LEU A 243 -13.02 -33.69 -1.80
C LEU A 243 -11.76 -32.93 -1.33
N SER A 244 -11.90 -31.67 -0.98
CA SER A 244 -10.82 -30.85 -0.38
C SER A 244 -10.35 -31.45 0.96
N GLN A 245 -11.26 -31.97 1.82
CA GLN A 245 -10.88 -32.63 3.06
C GLN A 245 -10.17 -33.96 2.79
N LYS A 246 -10.62 -34.73 1.80
CA LYS A 246 -9.94 -35.95 1.33
C LYS A 246 -8.53 -35.64 0.88
N ALA A 247 -8.36 -34.60 0.06
CA ALA A 247 -7.06 -34.14 -0.42
C ALA A 247 -6.12 -33.75 0.73
N GLY A 248 -6.63 -33.03 1.72
CA GLY A 248 -5.90 -32.72 2.95
C GLY A 248 -5.48 -33.96 3.74
N ALA A 249 -6.35 -34.96 3.83
CA ALA A 249 -6.06 -36.25 4.50
C ALA A 249 -4.96 -37.03 3.73
N LEU A 250 -5.02 -37.08 2.40
CA LEU A 250 -3.97 -37.67 1.55
C LEU A 250 -2.60 -37.02 1.82
N TYR A 251 -2.56 -35.70 1.92
CA TYR A 251 -1.34 -35.00 2.27
C TYR A 251 -0.86 -35.33 3.68
N GLY A 252 -1.77 -35.40 4.65
CA GLY A 252 -1.47 -35.84 6.03
C GLY A 252 -0.85 -37.22 6.13
N LEU A 253 -1.20 -38.14 5.20
CA LEU A 253 -0.61 -39.47 5.03
C LEU A 253 0.70 -39.48 4.24
N GLY A 254 1.19 -38.32 3.77
CA GLY A 254 2.38 -38.25 2.92
C GLY A 254 2.14 -38.60 1.45
N ARG A 255 0.88 -38.78 1.02
CA ARG A 255 0.46 -39.10 -0.35
C ARG A 255 0.32 -37.82 -1.18
N ALA A 256 1.40 -37.04 -1.26
CA ALA A 256 1.41 -35.68 -1.82
C ALA A 256 0.89 -35.59 -3.26
N GLN A 257 1.30 -36.54 -4.14
CA GLN A 257 0.90 -36.56 -5.54
C GLN A 257 -0.62 -36.74 -5.71
N GLU A 258 -1.20 -37.63 -4.94
CA GLU A 258 -2.64 -37.88 -4.95
C GLU A 258 -3.41 -36.69 -4.38
N ALA A 259 -2.87 -36.07 -3.32
CA ALA A 259 -3.45 -34.85 -2.77
C ALA A 259 -3.50 -33.72 -3.82
N ILE A 260 -2.42 -33.52 -4.58
CA ILE A 260 -2.36 -32.53 -5.65
C ILE A 260 -3.40 -32.81 -6.72
N SER A 261 -3.53 -34.07 -7.16
CA SER A 261 -4.53 -34.46 -8.16
C SER A 261 -5.95 -34.09 -7.70
N GLU A 262 -6.29 -34.37 -6.44
CA GLU A 262 -7.61 -34.04 -5.90
C GLU A 262 -7.78 -32.51 -5.72
N PHE A 263 -6.75 -31.77 -5.31
CA PHE A 263 -6.83 -30.31 -5.24
C PHE A 263 -6.94 -29.65 -6.62
N ILE A 264 -6.35 -30.21 -7.68
CA ILE A 264 -6.56 -29.70 -9.04
C ILE A 264 -8.03 -29.89 -9.46
N LYS A 265 -8.66 -31.02 -9.12
CA LYS A 265 -10.11 -31.21 -9.35
C LYS A 265 -10.95 -30.20 -8.57
N VAL A 266 -10.63 -29.98 -7.28
CA VAL A 266 -11.28 -28.94 -6.48
C VAL A 266 -11.13 -27.56 -7.15
N PHE A 267 -9.93 -27.19 -7.57
CA PHE A 267 -9.71 -25.92 -8.28
C PHE A 267 -10.53 -25.83 -9.57
N THR A 268 -10.57 -26.90 -10.34
CA THR A 268 -11.24 -26.91 -11.64
C THR A 268 -12.76 -26.74 -11.50
N TYR A 269 -13.38 -27.45 -10.58
CA TYR A 269 -14.82 -27.62 -10.57
C TYR A 269 -15.54 -26.86 -9.45
N SER A 270 -14.85 -26.53 -8.32
CA SER A 270 -15.45 -25.74 -7.25
C SER A 270 -15.47 -24.25 -7.62
N VAL A 271 -16.50 -23.57 -7.16
CA VAL A 271 -16.63 -22.09 -7.23
C VAL A 271 -15.93 -21.46 -6.03
N ASP A 272 -16.17 -21.98 -4.83
CA ASP A 272 -15.76 -21.37 -3.56
C ASP A 272 -14.30 -21.66 -3.19
N LEU A 273 -13.73 -22.76 -3.66
CA LEU A 273 -12.47 -23.29 -3.14
C LEU A 273 -11.27 -23.12 -4.09
N LYS A 274 -11.39 -22.32 -5.16
CA LYS A 274 -10.29 -22.16 -6.12
C LYS A 274 -9.02 -21.64 -5.47
N GLU A 275 -9.12 -20.58 -4.68
CA GLU A 275 -7.97 -19.97 -4.00
C GLU A 275 -7.34 -20.94 -2.99
N SER A 276 -8.13 -21.58 -2.15
CA SER A 276 -7.61 -22.53 -1.15
C SER A 276 -6.99 -23.77 -1.80
N ALA A 277 -7.56 -24.24 -2.91
CA ALA A 277 -7.01 -25.36 -3.66
C ALA A 277 -5.66 -24.98 -4.32
N TYR A 278 -5.55 -23.80 -4.92
CA TYR A 278 -4.28 -23.28 -5.43
C TYR A 278 -3.23 -23.17 -4.32
N ALA A 279 -3.60 -22.55 -3.20
CA ALA A 279 -2.69 -22.42 -2.05
C ALA A 279 -2.22 -23.78 -1.52
N SER A 280 -3.10 -24.78 -1.51
CA SER A 280 -2.76 -26.15 -1.08
C SER A 280 -1.77 -26.82 -2.03
N VAL A 281 -2.00 -26.73 -3.34
CA VAL A 281 -1.06 -27.25 -4.35
C VAL A 281 0.30 -26.55 -4.22
N PHE A 282 0.30 -25.23 -4.08
CA PHE A 282 1.51 -24.43 -3.91
C PHE A 282 2.31 -24.85 -2.66
N LEU A 283 1.64 -25.02 -1.52
CA LEU A 283 2.29 -25.41 -0.26
C LEU A 283 2.86 -26.83 -0.30
N ILE A 284 2.17 -27.77 -0.94
CA ILE A 284 2.65 -29.15 -1.07
C ILE A 284 3.93 -29.18 -1.87
N HIS A 285 4.03 -28.36 -2.91
CA HIS A 285 5.21 -28.30 -3.76
C HIS A 285 6.39 -27.55 -3.15
N ASN A 286 6.13 -26.42 -2.49
CA ASN A 286 7.22 -25.52 -2.08
C ASN A 286 7.84 -25.84 -0.72
N ASN A 287 7.41 -26.84 0.01
CA ASN A 287 7.99 -27.36 1.26
C ASN A 287 8.48 -26.32 2.31
N ASP A 288 8.56 -25.03 1.97
CA ASP A 288 9.09 -23.97 2.80
C ASP A 288 8.22 -22.71 2.73
N TYR A 289 7.62 -22.36 3.86
CA TYR A 289 6.72 -21.21 3.96
C TYR A 289 7.46 -19.87 3.87
N ASN A 290 8.75 -19.86 4.18
CA ASN A 290 9.57 -18.66 4.25
C ASN A 290 10.40 -18.40 2.99
N GLU A 291 10.63 -19.42 2.18
CA GLU A 291 11.22 -19.26 0.88
C GLU A 291 10.13 -19.47 -0.17
N ARG A 292 9.52 -18.41 -0.64
CA ARG A 292 8.81 -18.41 -1.92
C ARG A 292 9.87 -18.57 -3.02
N SER A 293 10.66 -19.64 -2.87
CA SER A 293 11.68 -19.97 -3.83
C SER A 293 10.98 -20.27 -5.14
N GLN A 294 11.52 -19.73 -6.20
CA GLN A 294 11.18 -20.05 -7.59
C GLN A 294 11.64 -21.47 -7.94
N THR A 295 11.44 -22.44 -7.03
CA THR A 295 11.70 -23.83 -7.35
C THR A 295 10.75 -24.25 -8.45
N ASP A 296 11.28 -24.65 -9.56
CA ASP A 296 10.52 -25.16 -10.68
C ASP A 296 9.66 -26.33 -10.22
N TRP A 297 8.36 -26.19 -10.44
CA TRP A 297 7.46 -27.30 -10.20
C TRP A 297 7.78 -28.41 -11.22
N ASP A 298 7.80 -29.66 -10.77
CA ASP A 298 7.89 -30.81 -11.65
C ASP A 298 6.63 -30.88 -12.52
N THR A 299 6.66 -30.19 -13.63
CA THR A 299 5.53 -30.04 -14.54
C THR A 299 5.09 -31.39 -15.13
N GLU A 300 6.02 -32.28 -15.42
CA GLU A 300 5.70 -33.61 -15.97
C GLU A 300 4.93 -34.46 -14.96
N ARG A 301 5.40 -34.43 -13.72
CA ARG A 301 4.72 -35.12 -12.63
C ARG A 301 3.32 -34.56 -12.37
N LEU A 302 3.16 -33.23 -12.45
CA LEU A 302 1.86 -32.60 -12.29
C LEU A 302 0.92 -32.93 -13.44
N LEU A 303 1.40 -32.90 -14.68
CA LEU A 303 0.63 -33.30 -15.85
C LEU A 303 0.16 -34.74 -15.81
N SER A 304 0.93 -35.63 -15.17
CA SER A 304 0.51 -37.03 -14.96
C SER A 304 -0.66 -37.16 -13.99
N SER A 305 -0.96 -36.15 -13.19
CA SER A 305 -2.05 -36.18 -12.21
C SER A 305 -3.40 -35.64 -12.71
N VAL A 306 -3.44 -35.07 -13.93
CA VAL A 306 -4.67 -34.52 -14.54
C VAL A 306 -5.27 -35.47 -15.57
N GLN A 307 -6.60 -35.55 -15.59
CA GLN A 307 -7.34 -36.52 -16.41
C GLN A 307 -8.10 -35.85 -17.56
N THR A 308 -8.56 -34.63 -17.39
CA THR A 308 -9.37 -33.92 -18.36
C THR A 308 -8.67 -32.67 -18.92
N ASP A 309 -9.13 -32.17 -20.05
CA ASP A 309 -8.60 -30.93 -20.65
C ASP A 309 -8.90 -29.71 -19.73
N ALA A 310 -10.01 -29.72 -19.02
CA ALA A 310 -10.33 -28.68 -18.04
C ALA A 310 -9.34 -28.68 -16.88
N GLU A 311 -9.01 -29.86 -16.31
CA GLU A 311 -8.00 -29.98 -15.26
C GLU A 311 -6.60 -29.58 -15.79
N ARG A 312 -6.29 -29.89 -17.04
CA ARG A 312 -5.04 -29.50 -17.70
C ARG A 312 -4.94 -27.99 -17.85
N ARG A 313 -6.01 -27.32 -18.28
CA ARG A 313 -6.04 -25.84 -18.34
C ARG A 313 -5.87 -25.21 -16.96
N SER A 314 -6.57 -25.76 -15.95
CA SER A 314 -6.42 -25.32 -14.55
C SER A 314 -4.98 -25.46 -14.04
N LEU A 315 -4.31 -26.58 -14.39
CA LEU A 315 -2.90 -26.75 -14.03
C LEU A 315 -1.99 -25.73 -14.74
N TYR A 316 -2.18 -25.51 -16.04
CA TYR A 316 -1.41 -24.49 -16.75
C TYR A 316 -1.70 -23.09 -16.20
N PHE A 317 -2.93 -22.82 -15.79
CA PHE A 317 -3.24 -21.58 -15.10
C PHE A 317 -2.46 -21.43 -13.79
N MET A 318 -2.42 -22.47 -12.96
CA MET A 318 -1.67 -22.45 -11.70
C MET A 318 -0.17 -22.21 -11.93
N LEU A 319 0.41 -22.85 -12.94
CA LEU A 319 1.82 -22.69 -13.32
C LEU A 319 2.11 -21.27 -13.83
N GLY A 320 1.26 -20.75 -14.70
CA GLY A 320 1.38 -19.39 -15.24
C GLY A 320 1.14 -18.32 -14.18
N TYR A 321 0.21 -18.57 -13.26
CA TYR A 321 -0.04 -17.69 -12.14
C TYR A 321 1.15 -17.63 -11.17
N LYS A 322 1.81 -18.76 -10.91
CA LYS A 322 3.05 -18.81 -10.14
C LYS A 322 4.20 -18.05 -10.84
N ALA A 323 4.30 -18.17 -12.16
CA ALA A 323 5.30 -17.48 -12.96
C ALA A 323 4.93 -15.98 -13.11
N PHE A 324 4.99 -15.26 -12.02
CA PHE A 324 4.49 -13.89 -11.89
C PHE A 324 4.90 -12.94 -13.02
N ASN A 325 6.14 -13.08 -13.49
CA ASN A 325 6.70 -12.14 -14.46
C ASN A 325 6.60 -12.61 -15.93
N ASN A 326 6.21 -13.86 -16.20
CA ASN A 326 6.07 -14.34 -17.57
C ASN A 326 5.13 -15.56 -17.68
N PRO A 327 3.81 -15.36 -17.71
CA PRO A 327 2.84 -16.45 -17.83
C PRO A 327 2.64 -16.93 -19.29
N LEU A 328 3.38 -16.41 -20.26
CA LEU A 328 3.08 -16.58 -21.69
C LEU A 328 3.20 -18.01 -22.17
N ASN A 329 4.15 -18.81 -21.65
CA ASN A 329 4.31 -20.21 -22.02
C ASN A 329 3.08 -21.05 -21.65
N GLU A 330 2.56 -20.85 -20.47
CA GLU A 330 1.37 -21.55 -19.98
C GLU A 330 0.11 -21.05 -20.66
N LEU A 331 0.02 -19.73 -20.89
CA LEU A 331 -1.06 -19.11 -21.63
C LEU A 331 -1.15 -19.67 -23.05
N GLU A 332 -0.03 -19.85 -23.76
CA GLU A 332 0.01 -20.47 -25.08
C GLU A 332 -0.62 -21.86 -25.08
N LYS A 333 -0.30 -22.68 -24.08
CA LYS A 333 -0.84 -24.05 -23.94
C LYS A 333 -2.36 -24.03 -23.65
N ILE A 334 -2.82 -23.07 -22.86
CA ILE A 334 -4.26 -22.88 -22.59
C ILE A 334 -4.99 -22.49 -23.88
N VAL A 335 -4.47 -21.50 -24.59
CA VAL A 335 -5.05 -20.99 -25.84
C VAL A 335 -5.08 -22.06 -26.95
N ALA A 336 -4.07 -22.92 -27.01
CA ALA A 336 -4.05 -24.02 -27.95
C ALA A 336 -5.18 -25.04 -27.72
N SER A 337 -5.65 -25.16 -26.46
CA SER A 337 -6.80 -26.00 -26.11
C SER A 337 -8.13 -25.23 -26.28
N ASP A 338 -8.18 -23.97 -25.84
CA ASP A 338 -9.37 -23.14 -25.88
C ASP A 338 -8.98 -21.64 -25.92
N PRO A 339 -9.10 -20.97 -27.08
CA PRO A 339 -8.77 -19.54 -27.21
C PRO A 339 -9.64 -18.59 -26.39
N ASP A 340 -10.83 -19.02 -25.99
CA ASP A 340 -11.77 -18.24 -25.20
C ASP A 340 -11.75 -18.58 -23.71
N ALA A 341 -10.84 -19.48 -23.28
CA ALA A 341 -10.71 -19.89 -21.89
C ALA A 341 -10.52 -18.69 -20.96
N ILE A 342 -11.26 -18.68 -19.87
CA ILE A 342 -11.15 -17.62 -18.85
C ILE A 342 -9.77 -17.57 -18.21
N GLU A 343 -9.14 -18.73 -18.03
CA GLU A 343 -7.78 -18.88 -17.54
C GLU A 343 -6.77 -18.08 -18.39
N ALA A 344 -6.92 -18.13 -19.71
CA ALA A 344 -6.06 -17.38 -20.63
C ALA A 344 -6.27 -15.86 -20.48
N LYS A 345 -7.52 -15.43 -20.33
CA LYS A 345 -7.85 -14.02 -20.16
C LYS A 345 -7.27 -13.47 -18.86
N VAL A 346 -7.41 -14.21 -17.74
CA VAL A 346 -6.85 -13.82 -16.44
C VAL A 346 -5.32 -13.70 -16.49
N LEU A 347 -4.63 -14.69 -17.07
CA LEU A 347 -3.18 -14.63 -17.22
C LEU A 347 -2.74 -13.48 -18.13
N MET A 348 -3.48 -13.20 -19.20
CA MET A 348 -3.15 -12.10 -20.10
C MET A 348 -3.38 -10.74 -19.44
N VAL A 349 -4.47 -10.53 -18.71
CA VAL A 349 -4.68 -9.29 -17.93
C VAL A 349 -3.55 -9.09 -16.93
N ARG A 350 -3.16 -10.14 -16.22
CA ARG A 350 -2.03 -10.09 -15.30
C ARG A 350 -0.72 -9.73 -16.00
N ALA A 351 -0.45 -10.31 -17.17
CA ALA A 351 0.72 -9.95 -17.97
C ALA A 351 0.69 -8.48 -18.39
N VAL A 352 -0.46 -7.98 -18.85
CA VAL A 352 -0.63 -6.57 -19.23
C VAL A 352 -0.40 -5.65 -18.03
N ASN A 353 -0.98 -5.95 -16.88
CA ASN A 353 -0.78 -5.11 -15.68
C ASN A 353 0.68 -5.15 -15.18
N THR A 354 1.37 -6.28 -15.31
CA THR A 354 2.81 -6.35 -15.05
C THR A 354 3.61 -5.45 -15.99
N ILE A 355 3.26 -5.45 -17.29
CA ILE A 355 3.89 -4.58 -18.28
C ILE A 355 3.57 -3.11 -17.99
N GLU A 356 2.33 -2.79 -17.61
CA GLU A 356 1.96 -1.45 -17.17
C GLU A 356 2.91 -0.95 -16.08
N ARG A 357 3.09 -1.72 -15.02
CA ARG A 357 4.01 -1.38 -13.93
C ARG A 357 5.41 -1.05 -14.43
N GLU A 358 5.91 -1.82 -15.40
CA GLU A 358 7.27 -1.64 -15.92
C GLU A 358 7.42 -0.47 -16.89
N VAL A 359 6.37 -0.17 -17.66
CA VAL A 359 6.40 0.84 -18.72
C VAL A 359 5.86 2.17 -18.24
N LEU A 360 4.84 2.13 -17.40
CA LEU A 360 4.03 3.26 -17.02
C LEU A 360 4.24 3.72 -15.57
N ALA A 361 4.82 2.90 -14.69
CA ALA A 361 5.06 3.30 -13.31
C ALA A 361 6.27 4.23 -13.19
N ASP A 362 6.25 5.05 -12.15
CA ASP A 362 7.43 5.80 -11.73
C ASP A 362 8.50 4.83 -11.20
N ARG A 363 9.38 4.39 -12.09
CA ARG A 363 10.50 3.50 -11.76
C ARG A 363 11.49 4.11 -10.76
N TYR A 364 11.35 5.38 -10.49
CA TYR A 364 12.20 6.13 -9.56
C TYR A 364 11.55 6.30 -8.20
N SER A 365 10.31 5.83 -8.02
CA SER A 365 9.68 5.84 -6.71
C SER A 365 10.51 5.00 -5.72
N TYR A 366 10.53 5.43 -4.48
CA TYR A 366 11.27 4.72 -3.43
C TYR A 366 10.73 3.31 -3.22
N SER A 367 9.42 3.14 -3.31
CA SER A 367 8.73 1.86 -3.19
C SER A 367 9.20 0.85 -4.24
N LEU A 368 9.39 1.29 -5.49
CA LEU A 368 9.91 0.44 -6.55
C LEU A 368 11.40 0.09 -6.38
N LYS A 369 12.22 1.05 -5.89
CA LYS A 369 13.65 0.77 -5.58
C LYS A 369 13.83 -0.23 -4.44
N THR A 370 12.88 -0.28 -3.52
CA THR A 370 12.85 -1.22 -2.40
C THR A 370 11.93 -2.41 -2.64
N ALA A 371 11.43 -2.56 -3.87
CA ALA A 371 10.53 -3.64 -4.25
C ALA A 371 11.02 -4.97 -3.69
N ASP A 372 10.12 -5.67 -3.07
CA ASP A 372 10.36 -6.98 -2.48
C ASP A 372 11.01 -7.89 -3.53
N LYS A 373 12.05 -8.61 -3.13
CA LYS A 373 12.71 -9.59 -4.00
C LYS A 373 11.75 -10.63 -4.59
N ARG A 374 10.57 -10.77 -4.02
CA ARG A 374 9.48 -11.62 -4.53
C ARG A 374 8.89 -11.14 -5.86
N TYR A 375 9.00 -9.83 -6.15
CA TYR A 375 8.47 -9.20 -7.36
C TYR A 375 9.54 -8.31 -8.00
N PRO A 376 10.61 -8.92 -8.51
CA PRO A 376 11.72 -8.18 -9.09
C PRO A 376 11.23 -7.34 -10.28
N LEU A 377 11.70 -6.10 -10.33
CA LEU A 377 11.52 -5.27 -11.50
C LEU A 377 12.28 -5.87 -12.68
N LEU A 378 11.66 -5.84 -13.86
CA LEU A 378 12.31 -6.24 -15.10
C LEU A 378 13.29 -5.14 -15.53
N SER A 379 14.39 -5.53 -16.15
CA SER A 379 15.23 -4.59 -16.88
C SER A 379 14.46 -4.00 -18.07
N GLU A 380 14.88 -2.85 -18.58
CA GLU A 380 14.27 -2.23 -19.77
C GLU A 380 14.18 -3.17 -20.95
N LYS A 381 15.23 -3.98 -21.18
CA LYS A 381 15.27 -4.98 -22.24
C LYS A 381 14.27 -6.11 -22.00
N GLU A 382 14.17 -6.60 -20.78
CA GLU A 382 13.21 -7.66 -20.43
C GLU A 382 11.78 -7.15 -20.56
N SER A 383 11.51 -5.93 -20.10
CA SER A 383 10.19 -5.29 -20.24
C SER A 383 9.79 -5.12 -21.70
N ALA A 384 10.72 -4.66 -22.56
CA ALA A 384 10.47 -4.50 -23.99
C ALA A 384 10.21 -5.85 -24.67
N ASN A 385 10.98 -6.88 -24.32
CA ASN A 385 10.79 -8.23 -24.85
C ASN A 385 9.44 -8.82 -24.39
N PHE A 386 9.08 -8.62 -23.14
CA PHE A 386 7.80 -9.11 -22.60
C PHE A 386 6.60 -8.41 -23.23
N LEU A 387 6.68 -7.09 -23.43
CA LEU A 387 5.68 -6.32 -24.15
C LEU A 387 5.51 -6.83 -25.60
N GLU A 388 6.61 -7.03 -26.31
CA GLU A 388 6.58 -7.53 -27.69
C GLU A 388 6.01 -8.94 -27.79
N ALA A 389 6.38 -9.83 -26.86
CA ALA A 389 5.87 -11.21 -26.81
C ALA A 389 4.35 -11.22 -26.49
N SER A 390 3.91 -10.40 -25.53
CA SER A 390 2.50 -10.28 -25.16
C SER A 390 1.66 -9.72 -26.32
N TYR A 391 2.18 -8.74 -27.04
CA TYR A 391 1.53 -8.22 -28.26
C TYR A 391 1.39 -9.29 -29.34
N LYS A 392 2.44 -10.02 -29.67
CA LYS A 392 2.41 -11.10 -30.68
C LYS A 392 1.40 -12.17 -30.30
N MET A 393 1.38 -12.55 -29.03
CA MET A 393 0.43 -13.54 -28.54
C MET A 393 -1.01 -13.03 -28.63
N SER A 394 -1.32 -11.86 -28.07
CA SER A 394 -2.66 -11.30 -28.10
C SER A 394 -3.18 -11.11 -29.52
N SER A 395 -2.35 -10.55 -30.43
CA SER A 395 -2.72 -10.37 -31.85
C SER A 395 -2.92 -11.68 -32.59
N GLY A 396 -2.22 -12.75 -32.21
CA GLY A 396 -2.44 -14.09 -32.71
C GLY A 396 -3.78 -14.66 -32.29
N ILE A 397 -4.13 -14.50 -31.01
CA ILE A 397 -5.37 -15.02 -30.43
C ILE A 397 -6.61 -14.33 -31.01
N VAL A 398 -6.56 -13.03 -31.35
CA VAL A 398 -7.67 -12.33 -32.04
C VAL A 398 -8.20 -13.11 -33.24
N ARG A 399 -7.36 -13.84 -33.95
CA ARG A 399 -7.73 -14.62 -35.15
C ARG A 399 -8.44 -15.93 -34.80
N LEU A 400 -8.20 -16.48 -33.63
CA LEU A 400 -8.64 -17.80 -33.18
C LEU A 400 -9.89 -17.71 -32.30
N ALA A 401 -9.98 -16.68 -31.45
CA ALA A 401 -11.03 -16.52 -30.47
C ALA A 401 -12.37 -16.15 -31.09
N HIS A 402 -13.46 -16.57 -30.44
CA HIS A 402 -14.82 -16.13 -30.76
C HIS A 402 -15.13 -14.80 -30.07
N GLU A 403 -14.70 -14.61 -28.83
CA GLU A 403 -14.84 -13.37 -28.06
C GLU A 403 -13.77 -12.34 -28.43
N LYS A 404 -13.92 -11.72 -29.59
CA LYS A 404 -12.89 -10.85 -30.18
C LYS A 404 -12.70 -9.52 -29.46
N ASP A 405 -13.72 -9.02 -28.77
CA ASP A 405 -13.65 -7.70 -28.11
C ASP A 405 -12.57 -7.64 -27.02
N PHE A 406 -12.49 -8.67 -26.18
CA PHE A 406 -11.42 -8.76 -25.15
C PHE A 406 -10.03 -8.71 -25.79
N TRP A 407 -9.77 -9.53 -26.79
CA TRP A 407 -8.46 -9.65 -27.41
C TRP A 407 -8.08 -8.43 -28.26
N ASN A 408 -9.07 -7.78 -28.91
CA ASN A 408 -8.85 -6.52 -29.62
C ASN A 408 -8.53 -5.38 -28.65
N LEU A 409 -9.24 -5.29 -27.52
CA LEU A 409 -8.92 -4.31 -26.46
C LEU A 409 -7.51 -4.53 -25.92
N THR A 410 -7.17 -5.77 -25.58
CA THR A 410 -5.84 -6.14 -25.11
C THR A 410 -4.76 -5.77 -26.12
N THR A 411 -4.95 -6.12 -27.38
CA THR A 411 -3.99 -5.83 -28.45
C THR A 411 -3.88 -4.33 -28.70
N ALA A 412 -5.00 -3.59 -28.69
CA ALA A 412 -5.00 -2.14 -28.84
C ALA A 412 -4.20 -1.47 -27.72
N TYR A 413 -4.39 -1.95 -26.49
CA TYR A 413 -3.67 -1.41 -25.35
C TYR A 413 -2.17 -1.75 -25.37
N LEU A 414 -1.80 -2.98 -25.72
CA LEU A 414 -0.40 -3.34 -25.92
C LEU A 414 0.26 -2.53 -27.05
N CYS A 415 -0.46 -2.22 -28.12
CA CYS A 415 0.01 -1.30 -29.15
C CYS A 415 0.21 0.13 -28.62
N PHE A 416 -0.67 0.61 -27.74
CA PHE A 416 -0.51 1.88 -27.06
C PHE A 416 0.80 1.91 -26.24
N LEU A 417 1.05 0.88 -25.43
CA LEU A 417 2.28 0.75 -24.65
C LEU A 417 3.54 0.68 -25.52
N ARG A 418 3.43 0.09 -26.72
CA ARG A 418 4.49 0.04 -27.74
C ARG A 418 4.67 1.35 -28.52
N LYS A 419 3.82 2.35 -28.28
CA LYS A 419 3.75 3.61 -29.04
C LYS A 419 3.37 3.41 -30.53
N ASP A 420 2.79 2.27 -30.88
CA ASP A 420 2.25 1.99 -32.21
C ASP A 420 0.76 2.40 -32.26
N PHE A 421 0.53 3.71 -32.25
CA PHE A 421 -0.80 4.28 -32.14
C PHE A 421 -1.70 3.94 -33.32
N ALA A 422 -1.11 3.79 -34.52
CA ALA A 422 -1.87 3.41 -35.72
C ALA A 422 -2.49 2.02 -35.60
N GLN A 423 -1.73 1.03 -35.14
CA GLN A 423 -2.23 -0.32 -34.89
C GLN A 423 -3.20 -0.33 -33.70
N ALA A 424 -2.92 0.45 -32.66
CA ALA A 424 -3.82 0.59 -31.51
C ALA A 424 -5.22 1.02 -31.96
N ARG A 425 -5.32 2.06 -32.80
CA ARG A 425 -6.59 2.54 -33.35
C ARG A 425 -7.28 1.49 -34.21
N LYS A 426 -6.52 0.75 -35.01
CA LYS A 426 -7.07 -0.29 -35.87
C LYS A 426 -7.74 -1.40 -35.05
N HIS A 427 -7.11 -1.88 -33.99
CA HIS A 427 -7.68 -2.88 -33.10
C HIS A 427 -8.85 -2.31 -32.30
N LEU A 428 -8.74 -1.09 -31.82
CA LEU A 428 -9.82 -0.42 -31.07
C LEU A 428 -11.08 -0.23 -31.92
N ALA A 429 -10.93 0.02 -33.22
CA ALA A 429 -12.06 0.12 -34.15
C ALA A 429 -12.78 -1.22 -34.38
N GLN A 430 -12.13 -2.36 -34.11
CA GLN A 430 -12.74 -3.68 -34.22
C GLN A 430 -13.57 -4.08 -32.98
N VAL A 431 -13.44 -3.32 -31.89
CA VAL A 431 -14.21 -3.58 -30.66
C VAL A 431 -15.64 -3.13 -30.87
N THR A 432 -16.60 -4.07 -30.78
CA THR A 432 -18.02 -3.80 -30.97
C THR A 432 -18.63 -3.04 -29.79
N ALA A 433 -18.03 -3.23 -28.59
CA ALA A 433 -18.47 -2.59 -27.35
C ALA A 433 -19.96 -2.82 -27.01
N ALA A 434 -20.48 -3.99 -27.37
CA ALA A 434 -21.86 -4.39 -27.05
C ALA A 434 -22.08 -4.51 -25.53
N ASP A 435 -21.02 -4.71 -24.79
CA ASP A 435 -20.99 -4.81 -23.33
C ASP A 435 -20.47 -3.51 -22.71
N ALA A 436 -21.10 -3.05 -21.63
CA ALA A 436 -20.77 -1.79 -20.96
C ALA A 436 -19.33 -1.74 -20.43
N THR A 437 -18.81 -2.86 -19.94
CA THR A 437 -17.42 -2.95 -19.43
C THR A 437 -16.43 -2.78 -20.58
N TYR A 438 -16.68 -3.45 -21.70
CA TYR A 438 -15.84 -3.30 -22.89
C TYR A 438 -15.95 -1.92 -23.51
N ALA A 439 -17.15 -1.31 -23.50
CA ALA A 439 -17.33 0.08 -23.95
C ALA A 439 -16.50 1.05 -23.10
N ARG A 440 -16.57 0.91 -21.78
CA ARG A 440 -15.77 1.73 -20.86
C ARG A 440 -14.27 1.57 -21.08
N GLN A 441 -13.76 0.35 -21.23
CA GLN A 441 -12.35 0.10 -21.50
C GLN A 441 -11.92 0.67 -22.86
N LYS A 442 -12.80 0.60 -23.87
CA LYS A 442 -12.57 1.21 -25.17
C LYS A 442 -12.40 2.72 -25.06
N ASP A 443 -13.25 3.39 -24.28
CA ASP A 443 -13.15 4.84 -24.04
C ASP A 443 -11.89 5.22 -23.28
N ILE A 444 -11.48 4.40 -22.29
CA ILE A 444 -10.22 4.57 -21.56
C ILE A 444 -9.04 4.54 -22.54
N VAL A 445 -8.95 3.49 -23.37
CA VAL A 445 -7.84 3.35 -24.33
C VAL A 445 -7.87 4.47 -25.38
N ALA A 446 -9.06 4.85 -25.87
CA ALA A 446 -9.22 5.93 -26.83
C ALA A 446 -8.73 7.27 -26.27
N ALA A 447 -9.08 7.60 -25.02
CA ALA A 447 -8.64 8.84 -24.39
C ALA A 447 -7.11 8.87 -24.20
N HIS A 448 -6.53 7.77 -23.75
CA HIS A 448 -5.06 7.68 -23.56
C HIS A 448 -4.32 7.73 -24.90
N LEU A 449 -4.87 7.13 -25.96
CA LEU A 449 -4.34 7.28 -27.32
C LEU A 449 -4.39 8.73 -27.78
N TYR A 450 -5.52 9.42 -27.56
CA TYR A 450 -5.66 10.82 -27.99
C TYR A 450 -4.58 11.70 -27.37
N ILE A 451 -4.42 11.63 -26.04
CA ILE A 451 -3.43 12.48 -25.37
C ILE A 451 -1.98 12.09 -25.68
N ALA A 452 -1.70 10.79 -25.83
CA ALA A 452 -0.36 10.30 -26.13
C ALA A 452 0.12 10.71 -27.54
N GLU A 453 -0.80 10.82 -28.51
CA GLU A 453 -0.52 11.25 -29.88
C GLU A 453 -0.22 12.75 -29.99
N GLN A 454 -0.65 13.54 -29.00
CA GLN A 454 -0.34 14.96 -29.01
C GLN A 454 1.16 15.17 -28.70
N THR A 455 1.93 15.54 -29.70
CA THR A 455 3.34 15.91 -29.52
C THR A 455 3.49 17.31 -28.91
N GLN A 456 2.49 18.15 -29.14
CA GLN A 456 2.37 19.49 -28.58
C GLN A 456 0.92 19.77 -28.19
N ILE A 457 0.75 20.45 -27.09
CA ILE A 457 -0.56 20.92 -26.64
C ILE A 457 -0.75 22.35 -27.18
N SER A 458 -1.54 22.45 -28.25
CA SER A 458 -1.90 23.74 -28.83
C SER A 458 -3.15 24.33 -28.16
N PRO A 459 -3.46 25.61 -28.32
CA PRO A 459 -4.72 26.18 -27.83
C PRO A 459 -5.98 25.48 -28.39
N GLU A 460 -5.89 24.87 -29.57
CA GLU A 460 -6.97 24.05 -30.13
C GLU A 460 -7.08 22.69 -29.38
N THR A 461 -5.93 22.07 -29.12
CA THR A 461 -5.88 20.85 -28.29
C THR A 461 -6.47 21.11 -26.91
N GLU A 462 -6.13 22.23 -26.27
CA GLU A 462 -6.69 22.63 -24.96
C GLU A 462 -8.20 22.74 -24.98
N ARG A 463 -8.77 23.39 -26.01
CA ARG A 463 -10.22 23.46 -26.19
C ARG A 463 -10.84 22.07 -26.36
N THR A 464 -10.22 21.20 -27.15
CA THR A 464 -10.68 19.83 -27.37
C THR A 464 -10.64 19.02 -26.08
N LEU A 465 -9.54 19.13 -25.30
CA LEU A 465 -9.39 18.48 -23.99
C LEU A 465 -10.52 18.87 -23.04
N HIS A 466 -10.78 20.15 -22.92
CA HIS A 466 -11.85 20.65 -22.07
C HIS A 466 -13.24 20.25 -22.58
N ALA A 467 -13.50 20.31 -23.88
CA ALA A 467 -14.83 20.06 -24.45
C ALA A 467 -15.19 18.55 -24.51
N GLN A 468 -14.22 17.69 -24.82
CA GLN A 468 -14.48 16.27 -25.11
C GLN A 468 -13.90 15.31 -24.06
N TYR A 469 -12.87 15.74 -23.30
CA TYR A 469 -12.14 14.90 -22.36
C TYR A 469 -12.20 15.43 -20.94
N ALA A 470 -13.17 16.27 -20.60
CA ALA A 470 -13.31 16.90 -19.27
C ALA A 470 -13.33 15.88 -18.12
N GLN A 471 -13.93 14.71 -18.33
CA GLN A 471 -13.96 13.64 -17.33
C GLN A 471 -12.56 13.12 -16.97
N TRP A 472 -11.58 13.24 -17.86
CA TRP A 472 -10.18 12.81 -17.66
C TRP A 472 -9.32 13.90 -17.02
N LEU A 473 -9.85 15.12 -16.87
CA LEU A 473 -9.17 16.23 -16.23
C LEU A 473 -9.39 16.27 -14.71
N ASP A 474 -10.33 15.49 -14.17
CA ASP A 474 -10.55 15.42 -12.73
C ASP A 474 -9.36 14.74 -12.05
N ARG A 475 -8.53 15.53 -11.36
CA ARG A 475 -7.34 15.06 -10.64
C ARG A 475 -7.66 14.34 -9.32
N ASN A 476 -8.88 14.51 -8.79
CA ASN A 476 -9.31 13.77 -7.59
C ASN A 476 -9.71 12.33 -7.93
N ASN A 477 -9.82 12.02 -9.22
CA ASN A 477 -10.03 10.66 -9.68
C ASN A 477 -8.66 10.03 -10.02
N PRO A 478 -8.13 9.14 -9.16
CA PRO A 478 -6.84 8.50 -9.41
C PRO A 478 -6.78 7.70 -10.71
N SER A 479 -7.94 7.31 -11.26
CA SER A 479 -8.02 6.66 -12.57
C SER A 479 -7.53 7.54 -13.71
N ASN A 480 -7.56 8.86 -13.54
CA ASN A 480 -7.11 9.82 -14.54
C ASN A 480 -5.62 10.10 -14.48
N ARG A 481 -4.92 9.52 -13.52
CA ARG A 481 -3.51 9.83 -13.24
C ARG A 481 -2.61 9.68 -14.47
N THR A 482 -2.73 8.57 -15.20
CA THR A 482 -1.92 8.34 -16.40
C THR A 482 -2.19 9.38 -17.50
N PHE A 483 -3.46 9.71 -17.73
CA PHE A 483 -3.86 10.72 -18.71
C PHE A 483 -3.27 12.09 -18.33
N LEU A 484 -3.41 12.49 -17.07
CA LEU A 484 -2.89 13.74 -16.55
C LEU A 484 -1.36 13.78 -16.57
N ASN A 485 -0.69 12.67 -16.31
CA ASN A 485 0.76 12.56 -16.39
C ASN A 485 1.27 12.83 -17.81
N ILE A 486 0.63 12.25 -18.81
CA ILE A 486 0.99 12.49 -20.21
C ILE A 486 0.80 13.98 -20.55
N LEU A 487 -0.31 14.57 -20.13
CA LEU A 487 -0.59 15.99 -20.36
C LEU A 487 0.46 16.89 -19.68
N ALA A 488 0.78 16.62 -18.42
CA ALA A 488 1.80 17.36 -17.67
C ALA A 488 3.17 17.29 -18.36
N ASN A 489 3.58 16.10 -18.82
CA ASN A 489 4.83 15.90 -19.55
C ASN A 489 4.86 16.69 -20.86
N ARG A 490 3.76 16.78 -21.59
CA ARG A 490 3.70 17.60 -22.82
C ARG A 490 3.93 19.08 -22.52
N TYR A 491 3.27 19.62 -21.51
CA TYR A 491 3.50 21.00 -21.08
C TYR A 491 4.93 21.23 -20.58
N TYR A 492 5.48 20.26 -19.83
CA TYR A 492 6.87 20.35 -19.37
C TYR A 492 7.85 20.45 -20.53
N LEU A 493 7.73 19.57 -21.54
CA LEU A 493 8.58 19.58 -22.73
C LEU A 493 8.43 20.86 -23.56
N GLN A 494 7.24 21.50 -23.54
CA GLN A 494 6.98 22.81 -24.16
C GLN A 494 7.53 23.96 -23.31
N LYS A 495 8.08 23.70 -22.13
CA LYS A 495 8.54 24.71 -21.16
C LYS A 495 7.40 25.58 -20.61
N GLU A 496 6.18 25.08 -20.64
CA GLU A 496 5.02 25.69 -19.99
C GLU A 496 4.91 25.19 -18.55
N TYR A 497 5.93 25.51 -17.73
CA TYR A 497 6.10 24.89 -16.40
C TYR A 497 4.97 25.17 -15.43
N ALA A 498 4.36 26.35 -15.50
CA ALA A 498 3.17 26.65 -14.70
C ALA A 498 2.01 25.69 -15.00
N LYS A 499 1.71 25.42 -16.27
CA LYS A 499 0.67 24.47 -16.65
C LYS A 499 1.04 23.04 -16.28
N ALA A 500 2.29 22.64 -16.55
CA ALA A 500 2.79 21.31 -16.17
C ALA A 500 2.63 21.06 -14.66
N PHE A 501 3.01 22.05 -13.85
CA PHE A 501 2.85 21.97 -12.39
C PHE A 501 1.38 21.86 -11.98
N LEU A 502 0.52 22.71 -12.53
CA LEU A 502 -0.89 22.81 -12.12
C LEU A 502 -1.75 21.62 -12.55
N ILE A 503 -1.27 20.73 -13.41
CA ILE A 503 -1.96 19.48 -13.72
C ILE A 503 -2.10 18.61 -12.46
N GLY A 504 -1.02 18.44 -11.71
CA GLY A 504 -1.00 17.56 -10.53
C GLY A 504 -0.94 18.29 -9.19
N ASN A 505 -0.75 19.61 -9.19
CA ASN A 505 -0.43 20.39 -7.99
C ASN A 505 -1.32 21.62 -7.84
N THR A 506 -1.38 22.13 -6.63
CA THR A 506 -2.01 23.41 -6.30
C THR A 506 -0.96 24.43 -5.87
N LEU A 507 -1.36 25.69 -5.69
CA LEU A 507 -0.44 26.70 -5.17
C LEU A 507 0.11 26.34 -3.79
N THR A 508 -0.70 25.66 -2.95
CA THR A 508 -0.23 25.13 -1.65
C THR A 508 0.93 24.16 -1.80
N SER A 509 0.93 23.32 -2.83
CA SER A 509 2.02 22.34 -3.08
C SER A 509 3.39 23.00 -3.28
N VAL A 510 3.44 24.26 -3.75
CA VAL A 510 4.68 25.01 -3.91
C VAL A 510 5.44 25.16 -2.58
N ARG A 511 4.74 25.10 -1.47
CA ARG A 511 5.32 25.19 -0.13
C ARG A 511 6.38 24.13 0.13
N ASN A 512 6.19 22.94 -0.44
CA ASN A 512 7.10 21.80 -0.25
C ASN A 512 8.43 22.01 -0.99
N ASN A 513 8.39 22.76 -2.09
CA ASN A 513 9.58 23.10 -2.87
C ASN A 513 9.49 24.55 -3.40
N LEU A 514 9.66 25.50 -2.49
CA LEU A 514 9.46 26.92 -2.76
C LEU A 514 10.64 27.49 -3.55
N GLN A 515 10.52 27.52 -4.85
CA GLN A 515 11.48 28.09 -5.79
C GLN A 515 10.91 29.35 -6.46
N LYS A 516 11.70 30.41 -6.47
CA LYS A 516 11.28 31.71 -7.06
C LYS A 516 10.94 31.61 -8.54
N PRO A 517 11.71 30.93 -9.41
CA PRO A 517 11.38 30.87 -10.84
C PRO A 517 9.98 30.24 -11.07
N LEU A 518 9.66 29.14 -10.40
CA LEU A 518 8.35 28.53 -10.50
C LEU A 518 7.25 29.46 -9.98
N LEU A 519 7.48 30.10 -8.83
CA LEU A 519 6.53 31.04 -8.25
C LEU A 519 6.26 32.23 -9.17
N ASP A 520 7.29 32.73 -9.86
CA ASP A 520 7.17 33.83 -10.84
C ASP A 520 6.33 33.40 -12.04
N GLU A 521 6.52 32.18 -12.57
CA GLU A 521 5.72 31.67 -13.67
C GLU A 521 4.25 31.44 -13.29
N LEU A 522 4.00 30.85 -12.10
CA LEU A 522 2.64 30.68 -11.60
C LEU A 522 1.94 32.02 -11.39
N SER A 523 2.64 33.02 -10.86
CA SER A 523 2.11 34.36 -10.68
C SER A 523 1.81 35.04 -12.02
N ALA A 524 2.69 34.87 -13.01
CA ALA A 524 2.48 35.38 -14.37
C ALA A 524 1.28 34.69 -15.03
N PHE A 525 1.17 33.38 -14.90
CA PHE A 525 0.03 32.59 -15.39
C PHE A 525 -1.29 33.03 -14.72
N HIS A 526 -1.28 33.22 -13.40
CA HIS A 526 -2.44 33.72 -12.67
C HIS A 526 -2.90 35.10 -13.17
N SER A 527 -1.95 35.97 -13.49
CA SER A 527 -2.20 37.35 -13.96
C SER A 527 -2.62 37.43 -15.44
N LYS A 528 -2.57 36.33 -16.20
CA LYS A 528 -2.97 36.29 -17.63
C LYS A 528 -4.45 36.64 -17.79
N LYS A 529 -4.77 37.62 -18.63
CA LYS A 529 -6.14 38.14 -18.78
C LYS A 529 -7.05 37.30 -19.67
N ASN A 530 -6.56 36.67 -20.70
CA ASN A 530 -7.35 35.94 -21.71
C ASN A 530 -7.03 34.44 -21.62
N LYS A 531 -7.46 33.80 -20.54
CA LYS A 531 -7.37 32.36 -20.38
C LYS A 531 -8.47 31.66 -21.16
N ASN A 532 -8.13 30.54 -21.82
CA ASN A 532 -9.14 29.64 -22.34
C ASN A 532 -9.74 28.77 -21.21
N GLU A 533 -10.66 27.88 -21.55
CA GLU A 533 -11.40 27.08 -20.58
C GLU A 533 -10.48 26.15 -19.77
N LEU A 534 -9.51 25.49 -20.42
CA LEU A 534 -8.54 24.63 -19.75
C LEU A 534 -7.59 25.44 -18.85
N GLU A 535 -7.13 26.59 -19.32
CA GLU A 535 -6.31 27.49 -18.52
C GLU A 535 -7.08 28.07 -17.32
N THR A 536 -8.37 28.29 -17.48
CA THR A 536 -9.25 28.73 -16.38
C THR A 536 -9.39 27.62 -15.34
N TRP A 537 -9.56 26.38 -15.76
CA TRP A 537 -9.57 25.20 -14.88
C TRP A 537 -8.23 25.04 -14.14
N LEU A 538 -7.10 25.21 -14.81
CA LEU A 538 -5.79 25.17 -14.15
C LEU A 538 -5.62 26.32 -13.14
N ASP A 539 -6.11 27.51 -13.46
CA ASP A 539 -6.02 28.71 -12.61
C ASP A 539 -6.79 28.57 -11.29
N GLU A 540 -7.82 27.74 -11.25
CA GLU A 540 -8.55 27.43 -10.01
C GLU A 540 -7.63 26.85 -8.92
N ASN A 541 -6.57 26.15 -9.32
CA ASN A 541 -5.59 25.54 -8.43
C ASN A 541 -4.63 26.56 -7.78
N LEU A 542 -4.72 27.82 -8.20
CA LEU A 542 -3.93 28.91 -7.62
C LEU A 542 -4.67 29.71 -6.54
N ARG A 543 -5.90 29.29 -6.17
CA ARG A 543 -6.77 30.03 -5.24
C ARG A 543 -6.66 29.53 -3.79
N ASP A 544 -6.00 28.42 -3.55
CA ASP A 544 -5.92 27.75 -2.25
C ASP A 544 -4.83 28.32 -1.32
N ASP A 545 -3.97 29.24 -1.82
CA ASP A 545 -2.92 29.89 -1.06
C ASP A 545 -2.70 31.34 -1.52
N SER A 546 -1.74 32.01 -0.94
CA SER A 546 -1.39 33.39 -1.25
C SER A 546 0.02 33.51 -1.82
N PHE A 547 0.14 34.13 -3.00
CA PHE A 547 1.44 34.48 -3.58
C PHE A 547 2.26 35.39 -2.65
N ASN A 548 1.62 36.29 -1.91
CA ASN A 548 2.33 37.14 -0.96
C ASN A 548 2.95 36.32 0.18
N LEU A 549 2.21 35.35 0.74
CA LEU A 549 2.75 34.48 1.79
C LEU A 549 3.91 33.63 1.27
N LEU A 550 3.80 33.11 0.06
CA LEU A 550 4.86 32.30 -0.55
C LEU A 550 6.12 33.12 -0.87
N TYR A 551 5.97 34.30 -1.49
CA TYR A 551 7.10 35.19 -1.71
C TYR A 551 7.72 35.66 -0.40
N GLY A 552 6.91 36.04 0.58
CA GLY A 552 7.39 36.43 1.90
C GLY A 552 8.22 35.33 2.56
N THR A 553 7.73 34.09 2.51
CA THR A 553 8.44 32.92 3.02
C THR A 553 9.74 32.64 2.26
N PHE A 554 9.73 32.74 0.92
CA PHE A 554 10.93 32.60 0.11
C PHE A 554 12.00 33.59 0.52
N PHE A 555 11.67 34.90 0.54
CA PHE A 555 12.63 35.94 0.90
C PHE A 555 13.11 35.83 2.35
N LEU A 556 12.28 35.36 3.27
CA LEU A 556 12.68 35.13 4.65
C LEU A 556 13.70 33.98 4.75
N ARG A 557 13.52 32.91 4.01
CA ARG A 557 14.53 31.83 3.89
C ARG A 557 15.85 32.33 3.33
N GLU A 558 15.79 33.24 2.37
CA GLU A 558 16.98 33.85 1.79
C GLU A 558 17.66 34.91 2.69
N GLY A 559 17.07 35.22 3.84
CA GLY A 559 17.56 36.24 4.74
C GLY A 559 17.29 37.68 4.27
N ASN A 560 16.50 37.88 3.21
CA ASN A 560 16.12 39.20 2.73
C ASN A 560 14.87 39.68 3.51
N LEU A 561 15.14 40.24 4.70
CA LEU A 561 14.10 40.61 5.65
C LEU A 561 13.18 41.73 5.12
N GLU A 562 13.71 42.67 4.36
CA GLU A 562 12.93 43.77 3.77
C GLU A 562 11.94 43.29 2.73
N ALA A 563 12.40 42.42 1.82
CA ALA A 563 11.49 41.83 0.83
C ALA A 563 10.44 40.96 1.51
N ALA A 564 10.83 40.09 2.46
CA ALA A 564 9.90 39.26 3.22
C ALA A 564 8.84 40.09 3.93
N HIS A 565 9.25 41.15 4.65
CA HIS A 565 8.34 42.04 5.37
C HIS A 565 7.35 42.74 4.44
N ARG A 566 7.83 43.23 3.26
CA ARG A 566 6.97 43.88 2.27
C ARG A 566 5.86 42.96 1.76
N TYR A 567 6.17 41.70 1.48
CA TYR A 567 5.19 40.76 1.00
C TYR A 567 4.20 40.35 2.11
N PHE A 568 4.67 40.06 3.33
CA PHE A 568 3.79 39.76 4.47
C PHE A 568 2.93 40.97 4.88
N GLN A 569 3.42 42.19 4.68
CA GLN A 569 2.64 43.39 4.93
C GLN A 569 1.49 43.58 3.91
N ALA A 570 1.68 43.11 2.67
CA ALA A 570 0.67 43.17 1.63
C ALA A 570 -0.44 42.11 1.83
N GLU A 571 -0.21 41.12 2.68
CA GLU A 571 -1.17 40.08 2.98
C GLU A 571 -2.25 40.57 3.96
N LYS A 572 -3.50 40.19 3.69
CA LYS A 572 -4.64 40.63 4.51
C LYS A 572 -4.83 39.78 5.77
N GLN A 573 -4.45 38.52 5.69
CA GLN A 573 -4.63 37.56 6.78
C GLN A 573 -3.33 36.80 7.03
N ALA A 574 -2.94 36.69 8.30
CA ALA A 574 -1.84 35.83 8.70
C ALA A 574 -2.23 34.36 8.51
N ARG A 575 -1.30 33.57 7.95
CA ARG A 575 -1.50 32.12 7.83
C ARG A 575 -1.30 31.44 9.17
N ILE A 576 -0.24 31.79 9.87
CA ILE A 576 0.09 31.22 11.18
C ILE A 576 0.42 32.32 12.19
N HIS A 577 0.25 31.96 13.44
CA HIS A 577 0.72 32.76 14.56
C HIS A 577 1.71 31.91 15.35
N VAL A 578 2.85 32.47 15.66
CA VAL A 578 3.92 31.82 16.37
C VAL A 578 4.23 32.51 17.69
N SER A 579 4.66 31.74 18.69
CA SER A 579 5.10 32.26 19.99
C SER A 579 6.43 33.00 19.88
N ALA A 580 6.66 34.00 20.72
CA ALA A 580 7.96 34.64 20.94
C ALA A 580 9.12 33.66 21.14
N ARG A 581 8.84 32.44 21.59
CA ARG A 581 9.82 31.36 21.77
C ARG A 581 10.54 30.98 20.46
N ILE A 582 10.06 31.38 19.30
CA ILE A 582 10.78 31.19 18.04
C ILE A 582 12.15 31.86 18.04
N PHE A 583 12.37 32.89 18.89
CA PHE A 583 13.65 33.56 19.11
C PHE A 583 14.47 32.94 20.25
N GLY A 584 13.87 32.06 21.03
CA GLY A 584 14.54 31.31 22.08
C GLY A 584 15.46 30.22 21.52
N TYR A 585 16.12 29.50 22.40
CA TYR A 585 16.94 28.39 21.97
C TYR A 585 16.66 27.13 22.79
N ASN A 586 16.83 25.97 22.16
CA ASN A 586 16.56 24.68 22.76
C ASN A 586 17.88 24.04 23.22
N ILE A 587 18.02 23.76 24.53
CA ILE A 587 19.20 23.11 25.08
C ILE A 587 19.16 21.61 24.83
N ARG A 588 17.98 21.01 24.75
CA ARG A 588 17.79 19.58 24.62
C ARG A 588 17.67 19.15 23.17
N GLU A 589 18.23 17.98 22.85
CA GLU A 589 18.03 17.39 21.53
C GLU A 589 16.71 16.62 21.44
N TRP A 590 16.12 16.63 20.27
CA TRP A 590 14.77 16.15 20.01
C TRP A 590 14.56 14.63 20.24
N TYR A 591 15.63 13.84 20.18
CA TYR A 591 15.55 12.38 20.20
C TYR A 591 15.47 11.74 21.59
N SER A 592 15.38 12.50 22.66
CA SER A 592 15.49 11.94 24.00
C SER A 592 14.20 11.44 24.64
N GLY A 593 13.06 11.44 23.95
CA GLY A 593 11.80 10.84 24.42
C GLY A 593 11.24 11.36 25.75
N VAL A 594 11.60 12.56 26.17
CA VAL A 594 11.19 13.12 27.46
C VAL A 594 10.24 14.28 27.26
N GLU A 595 9.17 14.29 28.05
CA GLU A 595 7.97 15.12 27.94
C GLU A 595 8.14 16.65 28.03
N LYS A 596 9.33 17.19 28.24
CA LYS A 596 9.53 18.66 28.32
C LYS A 596 10.74 19.11 27.54
N ASP A 597 10.49 19.82 26.45
CA ASP A 597 11.50 20.60 25.78
C ASP A 597 12.03 21.70 26.70
N VAL A 598 13.32 21.71 26.93
CA VAL A 598 13.98 22.78 27.69
C VAL A 598 14.33 23.90 26.73
N MET A 599 13.33 24.73 26.44
CA MET A 599 13.51 25.90 25.61
C MET A 599 13.66 27.15 26.46
N ARG A 600 14.76 27.86 26.28
CA ARG A 600 15.05 29.11 26.99
C ARG A 600 14.64 30.30 26.13
N SER A 601 14.07 31.29 26.79
CA SER A 601 13.63 32.55 26.17
C SER A 601 14.33 33.77 26.79
N ASP A 602 15.57 33.56 27.17
CA ASP A 602 16.39 34.60 27.77
C ASP A 602 16.51 35.81 26.82
N TYR A 603 16.56 36.99 27.38
CA TYR A 603 16.70 38.28 26.68
C TYR A 603 15.48 38.74 25.85
N LEU A 604 14.40 38.00 25.77
CA LEU A 604 13.20 38.45 25.02
C LEU A 604 12.60 39.72 25.65
N ALA A 605 12.63 39.82 26.97
CA ALA A 605 12.14 40.98 27.72
C ALA A 605 12.92 42.28 27.42
N ASP A 606 14.17 42.18 26.93
CA ASP A 606 14.99 43.34 26.55
C ASP A 606 14.51 44.00 25.27
N PHE A 607 13.62 43.31 24.52
CA PHE A 607 13.12 43.75 23.23
C PHE A 607 11.56 43.74 23.23
N PRO A 608 10.90 44.76 23.82
CA PRO A 608 9.46 44.77 24.02
C PRO A 608 8.60 44.69 22.75
N PHE A 609 9.19 44.92 21.58
CA PHE A 609 8.51 44.76 20.31
C PHE A 609 8.33 43.29 19.87
N ILE A 610 8.98 42.31 20.55
CA ILE A 610 8.74 40.89 20.37
C ILE A 610 7.50 40.52 21.19
N LYS A 611 6.39 40.29 20.50
CA LYS A 611 5.10 39.96 21.10
C LYS A 611 5.02 38.48 21.45
N GLU A 612 4.22 38.12 22.48
CA GLU A 612 3.99 36.72 22.85
C GLU A 612 3.41 35.89 21.69
N ARG A 613 2.54 36.48 20.89
CA ARG A 613 1.94 35.87 19.71
C ARG A 613 2.13 36.78 18.50
N MET A 614 2.79 36.27 17.47
CA MET A 614 3.20 37.05 16.28
C MET A 614 2.70 36.42 14.99
N SER A 615 2.21 37.26 14.08
CA SER A 615 1.99 36.90 12.69
C SER A 615 3.33 36.92 11.91
N GLU A 616 3.33 36.46 10.65
CA GLU A 616 4.50 36.53 9.77
C GLU A 616 5.03 37.96 9.63
N LYS A 617 4.13 38.93 9.55
CA LYS A 617 4.46 40.36 9.50
C LYS A 617 5.13 40.80 10.81
N ASP A 618 4.57 40.42 11.96
CA ASP A 618 5.14 40.79 13.27
C ASP A 618 6.53 40.18 13.45
N VAL A 619 6.74 38.93 13.03
CA VAL A 619 8.06 38.28 13.08
C VAL A 619 9.10 39.01 12.22
N THR A 620 8.75 39.36 11.00
CA THR A 620 9.69 40.09 10.12
C THR A 620 9.94 41.51 10.59
N ASP A 621 8.96 42.18 11.18
CA ASP A 621 9.13 43.48 11.81
C ASP A 621 10.08 43.38 13.03
N ALA A 622 9.91 42.34 13.86
CA ALA A 622 10.81 42.08 15.00
C ALA A 622 12.27 41.81 14.51
N LEU A 623 12.44 40.98 13.48
CA LEU A 623 13.75 40.68 12.91
C LEU A 623 14.44 41.92 12.36
N LEU A 624 13.73 42.83 11.67
CA LEU A 624 14.24 44.09 11.17
C LEU A 624 14.70 45.01 12.33
N LYS A 625 13.90 45.12 13.38
CA LYS A 625 14.24 45.88 14.58
C LYS A 625 15.45 45.32 15.33
N LEU A 626 15.49 43.98 15.51
CA LEU A 626 16.63 43.30 16.11
C LEU A 626 17.90 43.51 15.26
N ARG A 627 17.82 43.43 13.95
CA ARG A 627 18.97 43.65 13.05
C ARG A 627 19.52 45.08 13.21
N LYS A 628 18.63 46.07 13.29
CA LYS A 628 19.01 47.44 13.56
C LYS A 628 19.68 47.61 14.92
N ALA A 629 19.16 46.99 15.98
CA ALA A 629 19.75 46.98 17.31
C ALA A 629 21.13 46.26 17.29
N GLY A 630 21.26 45.18 16.50
CA GLY A 630 22.50 44.42 16.37
C GLY A 630 23.61 45.09 15.56
N GLU A 631 23.43 46.30 15.02
CA GLU A 631 24.49 47.07 14.29
C GLU A 631 25.49 47.74 15.25
N LYS A 632 25.09 47.98 16.49
CA LYS A 632 25.99 48.55 17.52
C LYS A 632 27.06 47.55 17.91
N ASN A 633 28.04 48.00 18.66
CA ASN A 633 29.13 47.16 19.21
C ASN A 633 29.08 47.12 20.75
N ASP A 634 27.99 46.61 21.28
CA ASP A 634 27.75 46.50 22.70
C ASP A 634 27.04 45.17 23.05
N ASN A 635 26.80 44.92 24.32
CA ASN A 635 26.17 43.70 24.76
C ASN A 635 24.68 43.60 24.38
N GLU A 636 23.97 44.72 24.19
CA GLU A 636 22.63 44.75 23.68
C GLU A 636 22.58 44.27 22.23
N ALA A 637 23.55 44.72 21.42
CA ALA A 637 23.72 44.28 20.05
C ALA A 637 24.06 42.81 19.95
N ALA A 638 24.86 42.29 20.91
CA ALA A 638 25.12 40.83 20.99
C ALA A 638 23.86 40.03 21.25
N LYS A 639 23.00 40.48 22.19
CA LYS A 639 21.68 39.88 22.45
C LYS A 639 20.78 39.87 21.21
N ALA A 640 20.70 41.03 20.52
CA ALA A 640 19.89 41.14 19.34
C ALA A 640 20.31 40.17 18.22
N ASN A 641 21.61 40.08 17.94
CA ASN A 641 22.15 39.15 16.95
C ASN A 641 22.02 37.68 17.39
N PHE A 642 22.09 37.38 18.70
CA PHE A 642 21.84 36.06 19.27
C PHE A 642 20.39 35.63 19.00
N LEU A 643 19.41 36.48 19.25
CA LEU A 643 18.01 36.18 19.01
C LEU A 643 17.70 35.95 17.51
N ILE A 644 18.31 36.73 16.62
CA ILE A 644 18.17 36.49 15.16
C ILE A 644 18.81 35.14 14.78
N GLY A 645 19.98 34.84 15.33
CA GLY A 645 20.63 33.56 15.10
C GLY A 645 19.77 32.37 15.54
N ASN A 646 19.18 32.48 16.74
CA ASN A 646 18.26 31.48 17.25
C ASN A 646 17.00 31.33 16.38
N PHE A 647 16.44 32.42 15.89
CA PHE A 647 15.32 32.36 14.93
C PHE A 647 15.67 31.50 13.74
N PHE A 648 16.77 31.80 13.03
CA PHE A 648 17.17 31.07 11.85
C PHE A 648 17.56 29.62 12.17
N TYR A 649 18.08 29.34 13.35
CA TYR A 649 18.32 27.97 13.83
C TYR A 649 16.99 27.23 14.05
N ASN A 650 16.03 27.86 14.73
CA ASN A 650 14.75 27.23 15.07
C ASN A 650 13.87 26.88 13.86
N VAL A 651 14.08 27.53 12.73
CA VAL A 651 13.36 27.30 11.48
C VAL A 651 14.16 26.46 10.47
N THR A 652 15.29 25.85 10.92
CA THR A 652 16.00 24.84 10.13
C THR A 652 15.14 23.59 9.88
N THR A 653 15.63 22.69 9.08
CA THR A 653 14.91 21.45 8.73
C THR A 653 14.59 20.57 9.92
N THR A 654 15.43 20.56 10.96
CA THR A 654 15.20 19.84 12.22
C THR A 654 14.84 20.74 13.40
N GLY A 655 14.79 22.05 13.16
CA GLY A 655 14.52 23.06 14.18
C GLY A 655 13.12 22.91 14.82
N TYR A 656 12.97 23.38 16.05
CA TYR A 656 11.73 23.28 16.80
C TYR A 656 10.54 23.97 16.09
N PHE A 657 10.80 25.09 15.41
CA PHE A 657 9.80 25.84 14.63
C PHE A 657 9.95 25.63 13.12
N ARG A 658 10.48 24.49 12.67
CA ARG A 658 10.66 24.16 11.25
C ARG A 658 9.40 24.37 10.42
N HIS A 659 8.21 24.11 10.98
CA HIS A 659 6.92 24.32 10.32
C HIS A 659 6.63 25.80 9.97
N TYR A 660 7.35 26.74 10.55
CA TYR A 660 7.18 28.15 10.23
C TYR A 660 7.62 28.48 8.80
N LEU A 661 8.68 27.88 8.33
CA LEU A 661 9.18 28.03 6.94
C LEU A 661 8.96 26.78 6.07
N ARG A 662 8.68 25.62 6.71
CA ARG A 662 8.28 24.39 6.03
C ARG A 662 6.80 24.17 6.31
N PHE A 663 6.06 23.84 5.28
CA PHE A 663 4.63 23.60 5.40
C PHE A 663 4.30 22.12 5.42
N ASP A 664 5.32 21.30 5.32
CA ASP A 664 5.24 19.88 5.37
C ASP A 664 5.12 19.43 6.83
N THR A 665 4.05 18.69 7.12
CA THR A 665 3.79 18.10 8.44
C THR A 665 4.45 16.74 8.59
N ASP A 666 4.96 16.16 7.50
CA ASP A 666 5.53 14.84 7.53
C ASP A 666 7.04 14.87 7.75
N ASN A 667 7.51 14.01 8.64
CA ASN A 667 8.92 13.80 8.93
C ASN A 667 9.66 13.06 7.80
N SER A 668 9.05 12.96 6.62
CA SER A 668 9.70 12.33 5.49
C SER A 668 10.93 13.16 5.11
N TYR A 669 12.08 12.56 5.31
CA TYR A 669 13.34 13.00 4.77
C TYR A 669 13.22 13.04 3.23
N PHE A 670 12.77 14.15 2.70
CA PHE A 670 12.97 14.47 1.29
C PHE A 670 14.46 14.77 1.09
N SER A 671 15.28 13.76 1.23
CA SER A 671 16.69 13.86 0.98
C SER A 671 17.01 13.19 -0.33
N GLU A 672 17.89 13.79 -1.09
CA GLU A 672 18.88 13.19 -1.98
C GLU A 672 18.43 12.01 -2.91
N LYS A 673 17.21 11.48 -2.78
CA LYS A 673 16.75 10.28 -3.52
C LYS A 673 16.32 10.56 -4.96
N TYR A 674 16.15 11.81 -5.30
CA TYR A 674 15.73 12.21 -6.64
C TYR A 674 16.87 12.66 -7.54
N SER A 675 18.11 12.66 -7.04
CA SER A 675 19.29 13.16 -7.78
C SER A 675 19.64 12.37 -9.05
N ASP A 676 19.13 11.15 -9.19
CA ASP A 676 19.41 10.28 -10.34
C ASP A 676 18.43 10.46 -11.51
N TYR A 677 17.45 11.32 -11.35
CA TYR A 677 16.47 11.59 -12.39
C TYR A 677 16.96 12.73 -13.29
N ASN A 678 16.80 12.58 -14.57
CA ASN A 678 17.19 13.61 -15.52
C ASN A 678 16.08 13.92 -16.54
N GLU A 679 16.18 15.08 -17.21
CA GLU A 679 15.19 15.54 -18.17
C GLU A 679 14.93 14.55 -19.32
N GLU A 680 15.95 13.82 -19.74
CA GLU A 680 15.84 12.85 -20.83
C GLU A 680 14.94 11.68 -20.43
N LYS A 681 15.09 11.18 -19.21
CA LYS A 681 14.25 10.10 -18.67
C LYS A 681 12.81 10.57 -18.46
N ALA A 682 12.61 11.78 -17.97
CA ALA A 682 11.29 12.37 -17.81
C ALA A 682 10.53 12.49 -19.13
N GLY A 683 11.20 12.99 -20.17
CA GLY A 683 10.60 13.17 -21.48
C GLY A 683 10.15 11.89 -22.15
N ASN A 684 10.70 10.74 -21.74
CA ASN A 684 10.41 9.44 -22.32
C ASN A 684 9.38 8.63 -21.54
N SER A 685 9.01 9.05 -20.34
CA SER A 685 8.03 8.34 -19.51
C SER A 685 6.60 8.84 -19.75
N TYR A 686 5.66 7.88 -19.85
CA TYR A 686 4.24 8.19 -19.83
C TYR A 686 3.71 8.44 -18.41
N MET A 687 4.50 8.05 -17.40
CA MET A 687 3.93 7.71 -16.10
C MET A 687 4.59 8.34 -14.92
N ASP A 688 5.51 9.23 -15.14
CA ASP A 688 5.99 9.97 -14.00
C ASP A 688 4.80 10.69 -13.36
N ASN A 689 4.59 10.46 -12.08
CA ASN A 689 3.58 11.15 -11.32
C ASN A 689 3.79 12.67 -11.54
N PRO A 690 2.83 13.43 -12.07
CA PRO A 690 3.02 14.83 -12.38
C PRO A 690 3.53 15.63 -11.19
N GLU A 691 3.05 15.30 -10.00
CA GLU A 691 3.49 15.92 -8.77
C GLU A 691 4.97 15.62 -8.48
N GLN A 692 5.35 14.36 -8.51
CA GLN A 692 6.71 13.93 -8.23
C GLN A 692 7.67 14.29 -9.34
N THR A 693 7.29 14.08 -10.60
CA THR A 693 8.11 14.39 -11.78
C THR A 693 8.47 15.87 -11.82
N PHE A 694 7.50 16.73 -11.58
CA PHE A 694 7.76 18.16 -11.60
C PHE A 694 8.82 18.54 -10.57
N TYR A 695 8.73 18.05 -9.33
CA TYR A 695 9.71 18.34 -8.28
C TYR A 695 11.08 17.72 -8.56
N VAL A 696 11.11 16.54 -9.15
CA VAL A 696 12.35 15.84 -9.49
C VAL A 696 13.12 16.57 -10.60
N ILE A 697 12.41 17.09 -11.60
CA ILE A 697 13.04 17.74 -12.76
C ILE A 697 13.40 19.18 -12.47
N TYR A 698 12.58 19.90 -11.71
CA TYR A 698 12.81 21.29 -11.35
C TYR A 698 13.99 21.49 -10.39
N GLY A 699 14.66 20.41 -10.06
CA GLY A 699 15.85 20.36 -9.23
C GLY A 699 15.54 19.99 -7.79
N ASP A 700 16.59 19.50 -7.14
CA ASP A 700 16.55 19.13 -5.73
C ASP A 700 15.75 20.13 -4.95
N ALA A 701 14.82 19.60 -4.20
CA ALA A 701 14.03 20.38 -3.29
C ALA A 701 14.96 21.34 -2.58
N TYR A 702 14.81 22.58 -2.92
CA TYR A 702 15.68 23.61 -2.48
C TYR A 702 15.45 23.82 -0.97
N TYR A 703 15.96 22.92 -0.18
CA TYR A 703 16.10 23.11 1.25
C TYR A 703 17.34 23.95 1.51
N ARG A 704 17.24 25.24 1.30
CA ARG A 704 18.23 26.10 1.90
C ARG A 704 18.08 26.00 3.40
N ASN A 705 19.01 25.26 4.00
CA ASN A 705 19.07 25.20 5.44
C ASN A 705 19.50 26.59 5.94
N THR A 706 18.66 27.19 6.78
CA THR A 706 18.93 28.52 7.37
C THR A 706 20.09 28.52 8.36
N THR A 707 20.80 27.40 8.54
CA THR A 707 22.02 27.28 9.36
C THR A 707 23.11 28.28 8.97
N ASP A 708 23.24 28.65 7.69
CA ASP A 708 24.23 29.65 7.28
C ASP A 708 23.88 31.06 7.82
N LEU A 709 22.59 31.41 7.76
CA LEU A 709 22.08 32.65 8.34
C LEU A 709 22.20 32.65 9.86
N ALA A 710 21.82 31.54 10.51
CA ALA A 710 21.96 31.37 11.95
C ALA A 710 23.44 31.56 12.37
N GLY A 711 24.35 30.85 11.69
CA GLY A 711 25.80 30.95 11.96
C GLY A 711 26.35 32.37 11.78
N GLN A 712 25.95 33.09 10.75
CA GLN A 712 26.39 34.48 10.52
C GLN A 712 25.99 35.41 11.68
N TYR A 713 24.72 35.33 12.13
CA TYR A 713 24.25 36.17 13.24
C TYR A 713 24.84 35.75 14.59
N LEU A 714 24.98 34.45 14.85
CA LEU A 714 25.61 33.94 16.08
C LEU A 714 27.11 34.32 16.14
N GLN A 715 27.84 34.26 15.03
CA GLN A 715 29.23 34.71 14.96
C GLN A 715 29.33 36.23 15.18
N LYS A 716 28.40 37.02 14.67
CA LYS A 716 28.34 38.44 14.92
C LYS A 716 28.09 38.74 16.41
N ALA A 717 27.16 38.01 17.02
CA ALA A 717 26.93 38.09 18.47
C ALA A 717 28.17 37.72 19.28
N LEU A 718 28.90 36.67 18.89
CA LEU A 718 30.11 36.26 19.58
C LEU A 718 31.21 37.33 19.58
N ARG A 719 31.31 38.10 18.50
CA ARG A 719 32.29 39.22 18.44
C ARG A 719 31.89 40.43 19.27
N GLN A 720 30.61 40.60 19.58
CA GLN A 720 30.10 41.76 20.32
C GLN A 720 29.87 41.51 21.80
N VAL A 721 29.78 40.26 22.22
CA VAL A 721 29.43 39.88 23.59
C VAL A 721 30.57 40.20 24.56
N LYS A 722 30.18 40.76 25.72
CA LYS A 722 31.11 41.06 26.87
C LYS A 722 30.77 40.27 28.12
N ASP A 723 29.59 39.73 28.19
CA ASP A 723 29.07 38.99 29.30
C ASP A 723 29.34 37.48 29.12
N ASP A 724 29.89 36.82 30.16
CA ASP A 724 30.29 35.42 30.12
C ASP A 724 29.10 34.45 30.00
N GLU A 725 27.98 34.77 30.65
CA GLU A 725 26.76 33.98 30.58
C GLU A 725 26.19 33.95 29.16
N LEU A 726 26.05 35.11 28.52
CA LEU A 726 25.61 35.22 27.14
C LEU A 726 26.64 34.58 26.19
N LYS A 727 27.91 34.71 26.48
CA LYS A 727 28.96 34.12 25.63
C LYS A 727 28.91 32.59 25.64
N ALA A 728 28.68 31.99 26.80
CA ALA A 728 28.47 30.56 26.94
C ALA A 728 27.26 30.08 26.10
N GLN A 729 26.15 30.83 26.15
CA GLN A 729 24.95 30.56 25.35
C GLN A 729 25.23 30.63 23.86
N ILE A 730 25.92 31.64 23.38
CA ILE A 730 26.26 31.82 21.97
C ILE A 730 27.16 30.68 21.48
N LEU A 731 28.18 30.30 22.25
CA LEU A 731 29.09 29.19 21.91
C LEU A 731 28.34 27.87 21.78
N PHE A 732 27.40 27.60 22.68
CA PHE A 732 26.55 26.42 22.59
C PHE A 732 25.63 26.47 21.37
N ALA A 733 25.00 27.62 21.09
CA ALA A 733 24.15 27.79 19.92
C ALA A 733 24.94 27.58 18.61
N LEU A 734 26.18 28.04 18.53
CA LEU A 734 27.08 27.78 17.40
C LEU A 734 27.42 26.29 17.27
N ALA A 735 27.72 25.62 18.38
CA ALA A 735 27.98 24.18 18.38
C ALA A 735 26.76 23.39 17.84
N LYS A 736 25.56 23.73 18.30
CA LYS A 736 24.31 23.13 17.82
C LYS A 736 24.05 23.44 16.33
N ASN A 737 24.37 24.64 15.88
CA ASN A 737 24.20 25.00 14.48
C ASN A 737 25.14 24.22 13.55
N GLU A 738 26.38 23.95 13.97
CA GLU A 738 27.29 23.09 13.20
C GLU A 738 26.87 21.62 13.22
N LEU A 739 26.31 21.14 14.33
CA LEU A 739 25.72 19.83 14.41
C LEU A 739 24.55 19.69 13.43
N GLU A 740 23.62 20.64 13.42
CA GLU A 740 22.49 20.69 12.48
C GLU A 740 22.95 20.68 11.01
N ARG A 741 24.00 21.45 10.69
CA ARG A 741 24.58 21.49 9.35
C ARG A 741 25.13 20.12 8.92
N SER A 742 25.54 19.30 9.86
CA SER A 742 26.15 18.01 9.60
C SER A 742 25.14 16.87 9.44
N TYR A 743 23.91 17.01 9.92
CA TYR A 743 22.83 16.01 9.74
C TYR A 743 22.47 15.75 8.27
N LYS A 744 22.84 16.64 7.37
CA LYS A 744 22.72 16.36 5.92
C LYS A 744 23.64 15.25 5.44
N LYS A 745 24.73 14.97 6.15
CA LYS A 745 25.73 13.98 5.77
C LYS A 745 25.63 12.69 6.57
N GLN A 746 25.04 12.76 7.76
CA GLN A 746 24.96 11.65 8.69
C GLN A 746 23.74 11.84 9.62
N ASP A 747 22.82 10.90 9.61
CA ASP A 747 21.54 11.00 10.33
C ASP A 747 21.69 10.81 11.86
N TYR A 748 22.82 10.31 12.32
CA TYR A 748 23.05 10.01 13.74
C TYR A 748 24.54 10.04 14.07
N PHE A 749 24.87 10.57 15.25
CA PHE A 749 26.23 10.54 15.84
C PHE A 749 26.25 9.59 17.04
N ALA A 750 27.01 8.51 16.95
CA ALA A 750 27.04 7.48 17.98
C ALA A 750 27.74 7.93 19.30
N GLY A 751 28.54 8.99 19.23
CA GLY A 751 29.20 9.55 20.39
C GLY A 751 30.10 10.75 20.07
N VAL A 752 30.77 11.28 21.07
CA VAL A 752 31.61 12.50 20.97
C VAL A 752 32.69 12.42 19.90
N LYS A 753 33.22 11.22 19.61
CA LYS A 753 34.26 11.02 18.57
C LYS A 753 33.77 11.28 17.16
N ASP A 754 32.46 11.17 16.94
CA ASP A 754 31.84 11.31 15.63
C ASP A 754 31.28 12.73 15.39
N LEU A 755 31.38 13.60 16.42
CA LEU A 755 30.91 14.98 16.31
C LEU A 755 31.72 15.77 15.29
N PRO A 756 31.08 16.71 14.56
CA PRO A 756 31.79 17.62 13.68
C PRO A 756 32.91 18.40 14.39
N VAL A 757 34.03 18.59 13.71
CA VAL A 757 35.18 19.27 14.27
C VAL A 757 34.83 20.67 14.79
N GLU A 758 34.00 21.38 14.07
CA GLU A 758 33.55 22.72 14.44
C GLU A 758 32.68 22.69 15.70
N THR A 759 31.81 21.68 15.87
CA THR A 759 31.03 21.48 17.09
C THR A 759 31.97 21.27 18.29
N VAL A 760 32.97 20.40 18.13
CA VAL A 760 33.98 20.16 19.15
C VAL A 760 34.79 21.42 19.49
N ASN A 761 35.12 22.22 18.49
CA ASN A 761 35.86 23.49 18.71
C ASN A 761 35.04 24.49 19.54
N TYR A 762 33.73 24.58 19.33
CA TYR A 762 32.87 25.43 20.15
C TYR A 762 32.67 24.84 21.55
N PHE A 763 32.61 23.54 21.72
CA PHE A 763 32.58 22.89 23.03
C PHE A 763 33.88 23.13 23.82
N ASN A 764 35.02 23.06 23.14
CA ASN A 764 36.34 23.41 23.76
C ASN A 764 36.36 24.85 24.30
N GLN A 765 35.75 25.81 23.62
CA GLN A 765 35.62 27.18 24.07
C GLN A 765 34.63 27.31 25.24
N LEU A 766 33.47 26.61 25.12
CA LEU A 766 32.42 26.63 26.13
C LEU A 766 32.90 26.13 27.50
N VAL A 767 33.77 25.12 27.57
CA VAL A 767 34.32 24.57 28.81
C VAL A 767 35.06 25.62 29.64
N GLN A 768 35.55 26.72 29.02
CA GLN A 768 36.20 27.84 29.75
C GLN A 768 35.21 28.64 30.59
N TYR A 769 33.90 28.51 30.34
CA TYR A 769 32.83 29.24 31.05
C TYR A 769 32.07 28.35 32.03
N LYS A 770 32.74 27.38 32.67
CA LYS A 770 32.16 26.37 33.58
C LYS A 770 31.47 26.96 34.82
N GLU A 771 31.80 28.20 35.18
CA GLU A 771 31.23 28.89 36.36
C GLU A 771 29.85 29.51 36.01
N THR A 772 29.48 29.63 34.74
CA THR A 772 28.19 30.18 34.33
C THR A 772 27.02 29.24 34.67
N ALA A 773 25.86 29.81 34.93
CA ALA A 773 24.64 29.02 35.14
C ALA A 773 24.26 28.22 33.90
N PHE A 774 24.46 28.81 32.73
CA PHE A 774 24.17 28.15 31.46
C PHE A 774 25.01 26.89 31.20
N TYR A 775 26.32 26.92 31.59
CA TYR A 775 27.17 25.75 31.43
C TYR A 775 26.60 24.52 32.19
N LYS A 776 26.12 24.73 33.42
CA LYS A 776 25.49 23.68 34.24
C LYS A 776 24.22 23.14 33.62
N ASP A 777 23.39 24.04 33.08
CA ASP A 777 22.19 23.66 32.36
C ASP A 777 22.54 22.85 31.07
N ALA A 778 23.55 23.28 30.31
CA ALA A 778 24.00 22.57 29.11
C ALA A 778 24.49 21.15 29.41
N CYS A 779 25.28 20.97 30.50
CA CYS A 779 25.67 19.64 30.96
C CYS A 779 24.46 18.79 31.38
N THR A 780 23.44 19.39 32.00
CA THR A 780 22.24 18.66 32.45
C THR A 780 21.35 18.20 31.32
N TYR A 781 21.20 19.01 30.27
CA TYR A 781 20.16 18.84 29.26
C TYR A 781 20.66 18.47 27.86
N CYS A 782 21.96 18.53 27.60
CA CYS A 782 22.55 18.15 26.32
C CYS A 782 23.54 16.99 26.50
N LYS A 783 23.11 15.80 26.09
CA LYS A 783 23.94 14.58 26.23
C LYS A 783 25.29 14.71 25.51
N TYR A 784 25.33 15.25 24.32
CA TYR A 784 26.60 15.40 23.59
C TYR A 784 27.59 16.34 24.28
N PHE A 785 27.07 17.39 24.90
CA PHE A 785 27.94 18.30 25.66
C PHE A 785 28.33 17.71 26.98
N ASP A 786 27.45 17.02 27.67
CA ASP A 786 27.76 16.34 28.94
C ASP A 786 28.84 15.26 28.74
N ASP A 787 28.66 14.37 27.79
CA ASP A 787 29.62 13.34 27.40
C ASP A 787 31.01 13.99 27.04
N TYR A 788 30.97 15.10 26.32
CA TYR A 788 32.19 15.86 25.96
C TYR A 788 32.86 16.47 27.18
N ALA A 789 32.11 17.11 28.05
CA ALA A 789 32.65 17.75 29.29
C ALA A 789 33.26 16.70 30.22
N ILE A 790 32.66 15.55 30.41
CA ILE A 790 33.19 14.42 31.17
C ILE A 790 34.54 13.96 30.61
N LEU A 791 34.65 13.78 29.29
CA LEU A 791 35.91 13.36 28.63
C LEU A 791 37.04 14.38 28.73
N LYS A 792 36.75 15.65 28.99
CA LYS A 792 37.74 16.72 29.13
C LYS A 792 38.15 16.98 30.59
N LEU A 793 37.29 16.58 31.53
CA LEU A 793 37.58 16.74 32.97
C LEU A 793 38.40 15.57 33.57
N HIS A 794 38.44 14.46 32.81
CA HIS A 794 39.30 13.30 33.09
C HIS A 794 40.41 13.17 32.04
#